data_2b9d488e21d21f608d412c2994a7002e
#
_entry.id   2b9d488e21d21f608d412c2994a7002e
#
_cell.length_a   1.000
_cell.length_b   1.000
_cell.length_c   1.000
_cell.angle_alpha   90.00
_cell.angle_beta   90.00
_cell.angle_gamma   90.00
#
_symmetry.space_group_name_H-M   'P 1'
#
loop_
_entity.id
_entity.type
_entity.pdbx_description
1 polymer ?
#
loop_
_entity_poly.entity_id
_entity_poly.type
_entity_poly.pdbx_seq_one_letter_code
_entity_poly.pdbx_strand_id
1 'polypeptide(L)'
;NHISKSFGTDQIINDCSFHLEEREKAAIIGINGAGKSTLLKIIVGELPADSGNVTVSKGKTLGYLSQHQNLSTDKTIYDELLSVKQDLIDMENTIRSLEIQMKDVTGDELDNLLSQYTRLNHEFEMNNGYAYKSEVTGVLKGLGFGDEDFSLHVNTLSGGQKTRVALAKLLISKPDIIMLDEPTNHLDMDSIAWLENYLLTYNGSVLIVAHDRYFLDKIVTKIIEIDNTAVTVFSGNYTDYAAKKAVLRNMKLKEYLNQQRDIKHQQEVITKLKQFNREKSIKRAESREKMLDKMELVDKPTELNDKMHIRLDPKVVSGNDVLTVKDLSKSFGDNFLFSGLDFEIKRGERVALIGNNGTGKTTILKIINGLIPADYGEITLGSKVTIGYYDQEHHVLDPDKTLFEEIQDAYPDLNNTQIRNTLAAFLFTGDEVFKYIRDLSGGERGRVSLAKLMLSNANFLILDEPTNHLDIVSKEILENALNNYTGTVFYVSHDRYFINTTATRIIELTGHTIVNYIGNYDYYIEKKDILTPKALTDATAAINDSMASSACQTPSSAQGSSKAEWQQSKEEAARLKKLKNELKRTEDKISQTEERISAIDEEYNNPDIASDTAKLVELHNERTSLSEMLDELYEKWEELSEELIDK
;
A
#
# COMPACT_ATOMS: atom_id res chain seq x y z
N ASN A 1 23.19 -12.18 15.00
CA ASN A 1 23.05 -13.04 16.17
C ASN A 1 23.02 -12.20 17.45
N HIS A 2 21.95 -12.33 18.24
CA HIS A 2 21.78 -11.72 19.57
C HIS A 2 22.02 -10.21 19.61
N ILE A 3 21.55 -9.49 18.58
CA ILE A 3 21.71 -8.04 18.48
C ILE A 3 20.74 -7.36 19.44
N SER A 4 21.28 -6.49 20.29
CA SER A 4 20.51 -5.59 21.12
C SER A 4 20.97 -4.16 20.93
N LYS A 5 20.02 -3.20 21.00
CA LYS A 5 20.30 -1.78 20.86
C LYS A 5 19.35 -0.95 21.71
N SER A 6 19.93 0.01 22.45
CA SER A 6 19.20 0.99 23.24
C SER A 6 19.68 2.40 22.93
N PHE A 7 18.81 3.38 23.10
CA PHE A 7 19.15 4.80 23.06
C PHE A 7 18.78 5.42 24.42
N GLY A 8 19.79 5.72 25.20
CA GLY A 8 19.58 6.17 26.58
C GLY A 8 18.91 5.07 27.42
N THR A 9 17.71 5.34 27.93
CA THR A 9 16.89 4.38 28.70
C THR A 9 16.00 3.50 27.84
N ASP A 10 15.80 3.85 26.57
CA ASP A 10 14.83 3.20 25.72
C ASP A 10 15.47 2.06 24.94
N GLN A 11 15.08 0.84 25.24
CA GLN A 11 15.49 -0.35 24.51
C GLN A 11 14.66 -0.47 23.23
N ILE A 12 15.34 -0.45 22.09
CA ILE A 12 14.70 -0.53 20.77
C ILE A 12 14.68 -1.96 20.23
N ILE A 13 15.78 -2.68 20.37
CA ILE A 13 15.92 -4.07 19.91
C ILE A 13 16.48 -4.89 21.06
N ASN A 14 15.86 -6.04 21.32
CA ASN A 14 16.29 -6.98 22.34
C ASN A 14 16.47 -8.37 21.74
N ASP A 15 17.70 -8.90 21.82
CA ASP A 15 18.05 -10.27 21.41
C ASP A 15 17.59 -10.67 19.99
N CYS A 16 17.83 -9.80 19.01
CA CYS A 16 17.48 -10.07 17.61
C CYS A 16 18.45 -11.08 16.99
N SER A 17 17.90 -12.21 16.52
CA SER A 17 18.65 -13.24 15.83
C SER A 17 17.89 -13.73 14.59
N PHE A 18 18.48 -13.60 13.42
CA PHE A 18 17.98 -14.20 12.19
C PHE A 18 19.13 -14.44 11.20
N HIS A 19 18.86 -15.18 10.15
CA HIS A 19 19.81 -15.41 9.05
C HIS A 19 19.09 -15.17 7.71
N LEU A 20 19.87 -14.75 6.73
CA LEU A 20 19.44 -14.57 5.36
C LEU A 20 20.26 -15.53 4.49
N GLU A 21 19.57 -16.40 3.77
CA GLU A 21 20.18 -17.38 2.89
C GLU A 21 20.50 -16.77 1.51
N GLU A 22 21.30 -17.48 0.72
CA GLU A 22 21.63 -17.05 -0.64
C GLU A 22 20.37 -17.02 -1.50
N ARG A 23 20.16 -15.92 -2.24
CA ARG A 23 18.97 -15.65 -3.08
C ARG A 23 17.65 -15.54 -2.30
N GLU A 24 17.70 -15.54 -0.99
CA GLU A 24 16.51 -15.36 -0.17
C GLU A 24 16.04 -13.90 -0.19
N LYS A 25 14.73 -13.70 -0.17
CA LYS A 25 14.08 -12.39 -0.14
C LYS A 25 13.29 -12.27 1.14
N ALA A 26 13.78 -11.45 2.07
CA ALA A 26 13.18 -11.26 3.37
C ALA A 26 12.71 -9.82 3.57
N ALA A 27 11.65 -9.65 4.36
CA ALA A 27 11.20 -8.33 4.79
C ALA A 27 11.30 -8.16 6.30
N ILE A 28 11.64 -6.94 6.72
CA ILE A 28 11.52 -6.50 8.11
C ILE A 28 10.26 -5.64 8.22
N ILE A 29 9.36 -6.03 9.10
CA ILE A 29 8.11 -5.30 9.36
C ILE A 29 7.99 -4.95 10.84
N GLY A 30 7.14 -3.98 11.15
CA GLY A 30 6.86 -3.50 12.51
C GLY A 30 6.29 -2.10 12.47
N ILE A 31 5.77 -1.63 13.60
CA ILE A 31 5.25 -0.27 13.74
C ILE A 31 6.35 0.78 13.50
N ASN A 32 5.95 2.03 13.24
CA ASN A 32 6.91 3.12 13.15
C ASN A 32 7.61 3.31 14.50
N GLY A 33 8.93 3.52 14.46
CA GLY A 33 9.76 3.59 15.67
C GLY A 33 10.20 2.23 16.27
N ALA A 34 9.73 1.09 15.75
CA ALA A 34 10.13 -0.23 16.26
C ALA A 34 11.62 -0.60 16.04
N GLY A 35 12.39 0.25 15.36
CA GLY A 35 13.83 0.02 15.15
C GLY A 35 14.20 -0.65 13.82
N LYS A 36 13.30 -0.70 12.83
CA LYS A 36 13.56 -1.31 11.52
C LYS A 36 14.81 -0.72 10.83
N SER A 37 14.83 0.60 10.62
CA SER A 37 15.99 1.29 10.01
C SER A 37 17.24 1.24 10.90
N THR A 38 17.07 1.21 12.24
CA THR A 38 18.18 1.02 13.19
C THR A 38 18.83 -0.34 12.99
N LEU A 39 18.03 -1.40 12.80
CA LEU A 39 18.53 -2.75 12.52
C LEU A 39 19.29 -2.80 11.19
N LEU A 40 18.77 -2.18 10.13
CA LEU A 40 19.48 -2.09 8.84
C LEU A 40 20.81 -1.37 9.00
N LYS A 41 20.88 -0.21 9.70
CA LYS A 41 22.12 0.53 9.94
C LYS A 41 23.14 -0.27 10.73
N ILE A 42 22.69 -1.11 11.68
CA ILE A 42 23.58 -2.02 12.42
C ILE A 42 24.15 -3.09 11.48
N ILE A 43 23.33 -3.66 10.59
CA ILE A 43 23.77 -4.68 9.63
C ILE A 43 24.79 -4.12 8.65
N VAL A 44 24.60 -2.88 8.18
CA VAL A 44 25.55 -2.18 7.28
C VAL A 44 26.85 -1.77 8.00
N GLY A 45 26.80 -1.64 9.32
CA GLY A 45 27.94 -1.17 10.12
C GLY A 45 27.98 0.35 10.31
N GLU A 46 26.92 1.08 9.93
CA GLU A 46 26.80 2.53 10.17
C GLU A 46 26.53 2.84 11.66
N LEU A 47 25.92 1.90 12.38
CA LEU A 47 25.60 2.03 13.79
C LEU A 47 26.13 0.80 14.56
N PRO A 48 26.89 0.98 15.67
CA PRO A 48 27.31 -0.16 16.49
C PRO A 48 26.14 -0.73 17.29
N ALA A 49 26.07 -2.06 17.37
CA ALA A 49 25.20 -2.76 18.32
C ALA A 49 25.75 -2.62 19.74
N ASP A 50 24.87 -2.66 20.74
CA ASP A 50 25.29 -2.67 22.16
C ASP A 50 25.73 -4.09 22.58
N SER A 51 25.08 -5.12 22.00
CA SER A 51 25.49 -6.52 22.13
C SER A 51 25.18 -7.30 20.86
N GLY A 52 25.76 -8.49 20.73
CA GLY A 52 25.61 -9.35 19.55
C GLY A 52 26.59 -9.03 18.43
N ASN A 53 26.46 -9.74 17.32
CA ASN A 53 27.33 -9.56 16.15
C ASN A 53 26.60 -9.80 14.83
N VAL A 54 27.05 -9.07 13.80
CA VAL A 54 26.65 -9.27 12.41
C VAL A 54 27.79 -10.03 11.71
N THR A 55 27.44 -11.07 10.98
CA THR A 55 28.40 -11.84 10.20
C THR A 55 27.94 -11.90 8.74
N VAL A 56 28.76 -11.37 7.84
CA VAL A 56 28.54 -11.46 6.40
C VAL A 56 29.55 -12.47 5.84
N SER A 57 29.11 -13.34 4.93
CA SER A 57 29.98 -14.34 4.31
C SER A 57 31.15 -13.66 3.58
N LYS A 58 32.33 -14.25 3.69
CA LYS A 58 33.57 -13.67 3.11
C LYS A 58 33.45 -13.49 1.61
N GLY A 59 33.80 -12.29 1.13
CA GLY A 59 33.79 -11.95 -0.30
C GLY A 59 32.43 -11.51 -0.84
N LYS A 60 31.37 -11.45 -0.01
CA LYS A 60 30.07 -10.94 -0.42
C LYS A 60 30.00 -9.42 -0.26
N THR A 61 29.46 -8.77 -1.27
CA THR A 61 29.24 -7.32 -1.33
C THR A 61 27.85 -6.97 -0.80
N LEU A 62 27.78 -5.84 -0.09
CA LEU A 62 26.53 -5.37 0.51
C LEU A 62 26.21 -3.97 0.00
N GLY A 63 24.98 -3.78 -0.46
CA GLY A 63 24.47 -2.51 -0.90
C GLY A 63 23.26 -2.07 -0.07
N TYR A 64 23.22 -0.80 0.30
CA TYR A 64 22.17 -0.24 1.15
C TYR A 64 21.56 1.03 0.58
N LEU A 65 20.24 1.06 0.49
CA LEU A 65 19.45 2.24 0.23
C LEU A 65 18.84 2.74 1.53
N SER A 66 19.32 3.87 2.04
CA SER A 66 18.72 4.54 3.19
C SER A 66 17.52 5.40 2.78
N GLN A 67 16.60 5.63 3.71
CA GLN A 67 15.40 6.44 3.50
C GLN A 67 15.71 7.89 3.03
N HIS A 68 16.83 8.46 3.49
CA HIS A 68 17.29 9.80 3.08
C HIS A 68 18.66 9.69 2.44
N GLN A 69 18.74 10.05 1.17
CA GLN A 69 19.98 10.06 0.40
C GLN A 69 20.43 11.49 0.13
N ASN A 70 21.66 11.82 0.55
CA ASN A 70 22.31 13.10 0.25
C ASN A 70 23.22 12.94 -0.99
N LEU A 71 22.61 12.71 -2.16
CA LEU A 71 23.35 12.80 -3.41
C LEU A 71 23.58 14.28 -3.74
N SER A 72 24.82 14.75 -3.62
CA SER A 72 25.24 16.09 -4.04
C SER A 72 26.39 15.95 -5.04
N THR A 73 26.07 15.88 -6.31
CA THR A 73 27.03 15.79 -7.42
C THR A 73 26.56 16.68 -8.55
N ASP A 74 27.51 17.32 -9.24
CA ASP A 74 27.21 18.18 -10.37
C ASP A 74 27.06 17.41 -11.69
N LYS A 75 27.14 16.05 -11.64
CA LYS A 75 26.95 15.20 -12.81
C LYS A 75 25.48 15.17 -13.24
N THR A 76 25.27 14.81 -14.50
CA THR A 76 23.91 14.45 -14.97
C THR A 76 23.46 13.15 -14.34
N ILE A 77 22.15 12.87 -14.36
CA ILE A 77 21.59 11.59 -13.88
C ILE A 77 22.28 10.43 -14.61
N TYR A 78 22.39 10.52 -15.92
CA TYR A 78 22.98 9.48 -16.76
C TYR A 78 24.45 9.26 -16.44
N ASP A 79 25.26 10.33 -16.33
CA ASP A 79 26.69 10.23 -16.02
C ASP A 79 26.95 9.72 -14.60
N GLU A 80 26.10 10.07 -13.64
CA GLU A 80 26.19 9.56 -12.26
C GLU A 80 26.01 8.04 -12.22
N LEU A 81 25.05 7.52 -12.99
CA LEU A 81 24.82 6.07 -13.07
C LEU A 81 25.87 5.34 -13.89
N LEU A 82 26.34 5.94 -14.97
CA LEU A 82 27.47 5.41 -15.74
C LEU A 82 28.74 5.26 -14.91
N SER A 83 28.97 6.19 -13.96
CA SER A 83 30.14 6.14 -13.09
C SER A 83 30.22 4.86 -12.22
N VAL A 84 29.11 4.15 -12.01
CA VAL A 84 29.10 2.84 -11.35
C VAL A 84 29.80 1.76 -12.17
N LYS A 85 29.83 1.93 -13.48
CA LYS A 85 30.48 1.02 -14.45
C LYS A 85 31.79 1.58 -14.99
N GLN A 86 32.50 2.41 -14.19
CA GLN A 86 33.74 3.07 -14.61
C GLN A 86 34.78 2.06 -15.12
N ASP A 87 34.89 0.90 -14.46
CA ASP A 87 35.82 -0.16 -14.89
C ASP A 87 35.54 -0.65 -16.32
N LEU A 88 34.26 -0.80 -16.71
CA LEU A 88 33.87 -1.16 -18.06
C LEU A 88 34.12 -0.04 -19.07
N ILE A 89 33.92 1.20 -18.67
CA ILE A 89 34.22 2.37 -19.51
C ILE A 89 35.70 2.47 -19.76
N ASP A 90 36.54 2.28 -18.75
CA ASP A 90 38.00 2.34 -18.87
C ASP A 90 38.50 1.19 -19.71
N MET A 91 37.88 -0.01 -19.58
CA MET A 91 38.17 -1.15 -20.41
C MET A 91 37.80 -0.94 -21.89
N GLU A 92 36.61 -0.37 -22.18
CA GLU A 92 36.18 0.04 -23.52
C GLU A 92 37.15 1.03 -24.14
N ASN A 93 37.55 2.06 -23.39
CA ASN A 93 38.50 3.07 -23.85
C ASN A 93 39.87 2.45 -24.13
N THR A 94 40.32 1.51 -23.29
CA THR A 94 41.60 0.80 -23.50
C THR A 94 41.54 -0.09 -24.76
N ILE A 95 40.47 -0.84 -24.95
CA ILE A 95 40.23 -1.65 -26.16
C ILE A 95 40.31 -0.77 -27.42
N ARG A 96 39.60 0.36 -27.43
CA ARG A 96 39.63 1.33 -28.56
C ARG A 96 41.00 1.92 -28.80
N SER A 97 41.76 2.22 -27.74
CA SER A 97 43.14 2.71 -27.87
C SER A 97 44.06 1.68 -28.47
N LEU A 98 43.92 0.39 -28.10
CA LEU A 98 44.67 -0.72 -28.69
C LEU A 98 44.32 -0.90 -30.19
N GLU A 99 43.03 -0.78 -30.56
CA GLU A 99 42.60 -0.83 -31.97
C GLU A 99 43.28 0.25 -32.83
N ILE A 100 43.47 1.45 -32.27
CA ILE A 100 44.16 2.53 -32.97
C ILE A 100 45.65 2.23 -33.08
N GLN A 101 46.29 1.80 -31.97
CA GLN A 101 47.74 1.47 -31.96
C GLN A 101 48.10 0.32 -32.90
N MET A 102 47.26 -0.71 -33.02
CA MET A 102 47.47 -1.83 -33.91
C MET A 102 47.52 -1.46 -35.41
N LYS A 103 47.01 -0.28 -35.80
CA LYS A 103 47.04 0.19 -37.19
C LYS A 103 48.42 0.61 -37.66
N ASP A 104 49.29 1.06 -36.73
CA ASP A 104 50.58 1.70 -37.04
C ASP A 104 51.80 0.81 -36.71
N VAL A 105 51.58 -0.44 -36.23
CA VAL A 105 52.62 -1.33 -35.70
C VAL A 105 52.60 -2.65 -36.45
N THR A 106 53.78 -3.28 -36.64
CA THR A 106 53.95 -4.58 -37.33
C THR A 106 54.94 -5.47 -36.59
N GLY A 107 54.89 -6.80 -36.81
CA GLY A 107 55.80 -7.79 -36.21
C GLY A 107 55.45 -8.13 -34.75
N ASP A 108 56.46 -8.49 -33.95
CA ASP A 108 56.28 -8.96 -32.55
C ASP A 108 55.52 -7.99 -31.65
N GLU A 109 55.58 -6.72 -31.95
CA GLU A 109 54.86 -5.67 -31.21
C GLU A 109 53.35 -5.71 -31.49
N LEU A 110 52.97 -6.02 -32.74
CA LEU A 110 51.59 -6.26 -33.14
C LEU A 110 51.02 -7.52 -32.44
N ASP A 111 51.78 -8.59 -32.35
CA ASP A 111 51.37 -9.85 -31.71
C ASP A 111 51.12 -9.64 -30.20
N ASN A 112 51.91 -8.83 -29.53
CA ASN A 112 51.72 -8.45 -28.14
C ASN A 112 50.42 -7.63 -27.95
N LEU A 113 50.16 -6.64 -28.81
CA LEU A 113 48.94 -5.83 -28.77
C LEU A 113 47.72 -6.67 -29.07
N LEU A 114 47.75 -7.59 -30.02
CA LEU A 114 46.68 -8.53 -30.32
C LEU A 114 46.34 -9.44 -29.13
N SER A 115 47.36 -9.91 -28.41
CA SER A 115 47.18 -10.72 -27.22
C SER A 115 46.49 -9.96 -26.09
N GLN A 116 46.88 -8.70 -25.88
CA GLN A 116 46.23 -7.80 -24.90
C GLN A 116 44.79 -7.46 -25.29
N TYR A 117 44.56 -7.14 -26.56
CA TYR A 117 43.23 -6.85 -27.11
C TYR A 117 42.31 -8.04 -26.93
N THR A 118 42.75 -9.25 -27.31
CA THR A 118 41.93 -10.47 -27.18
C THR A 118 41.53 -10.74 -25.73
N ARG A 119 42.51 -10.59 -24.80
CA ARG A 119 42.24 -10.79 -23.37
C ARG A 119 41.23 -9.78 -22.83
N LEU A 120 41.44 -8.47 -23.10
CA LEU A 120 40.55 -7.40 -22.62
C LEU A 120 39.18 -7.48 -23.25
N ASN A 121 39.09 -7.82 -24.53
CA ASN A 121 37.81 -7.98 -25.21
C ASN A 121 37.02 -9.16 -24.65
N HIS A 122 37.69 -10.29 -24.36
CA HIS A 122 37.04 -11.41 -23.68
C HIS A 122 36.56 -11.05 -22.25
N GLU A 123 37.37 -10.32 -21.48
CA GLU A 123 37.02 -9.85 -20.17
C GLU A 123 35.82 -8.85 -20.22
N PHE A 124 35.81 -7.99 -21.23
CA PHE A 124 34.70 -7.05 -21.49
C PHE A 124 33.39 -7.77 -21.84
N GLU A 125 33.47 -8.82 -22.69
CA GLU A 125 32.31 -9.66 -23.01
C GLU A 125 31.80 -10.43 -21.79
N MET A 126 32.68 -11.03 -21.00
CA MET A 126 32.33 -11.80 -19.80
C MET A 126 31.61 -10.91 -18.75
N ASN A 127 31.97 -9.63 -18.71
CA ASN A 127 31.34 -8.65 -17.83
C ASN A 127 30.13 -7.92 -18.47
N ASN A 128 29.56 -8.45 -19.57
CA ASN A 128 28.46 -7.82 -20.33
C ASN A 128 28.75 -6.39 -20.77
N GLY A 129 29.99 -6.11 -21.17
CA GLY A 129 30.46 -4.77 -21.52
C GLY A 129 29.67 -4.10 -22.66
N TYR A 130 29.09 -4.85 -23.61
CA TYR A 130 28.27 -4.28 -24.68
C TYR A 130 26.87 -3.84 -24.22
N ALA A 131 26.41 -4.30 -23.06
CA ALA A 131 25.04 -4.07 -22.59
C ALA A 131 24.92 -2.99 -21.51
N TYR A 132 26.03 -2.52 -20.89
CA TYR A 132 25.96 -1.64 -19.72
C TYR A 132 25.23 -0.31 -19.95
N LYS A 133 25.35 0.29 -21.16
CA LYS A 133 24.63 1.53 -21.51
C LYS A 133 23.12 1.31 -21.59
N SER A 134 22.73 0.17 -22.21
CA SER A 134 21.31 -0.23 -22.30
C SER A 134 20.74 -0.61 -20.93
N GLU A 135 21.56 -1.23 -20.06
CA GLU A 135 21.19 -1.54 -18.68
C GLU A 135 20.88 -0.26 -17.88
N VAL A 136 21.77 0.75 -17.94
CA VAL A 136 21.56 2.05 -17.29
C VAL A 136 20.29 2.70 -17.79
N THR A 137 20.08 2.75 -19.12
CA THR A 137 18.86 3.31 -19.72
C THR A 137 17.60 2.54 -19.28
N GLY A 138 17.67 1.21 -19.25
CA GLY A 138 16.55 0.35 -18.85
C GLY A 138 16.16 0.56 -17.38
N VAL A 139 17.14 0.69 -16.47
CA VAL A 139 16.88 0.96 -15.05
C VAL A 139 16.29 2.35 -14.86
N LEU A 140 16.79 3.38 -15.56
CA LEU A 140 16.25 4.73 -15.48
C LEU A 140 14.79 4.78 -15.95
N LYS A 141 14.49 4.21 -17.11
CA LYS A 141 13.12 4.16 -17.65
C LYS A 141 12.19 3.36 -16.73
N GLY A 142 12.67 2.25 -16.19
CA GLY A 142 11.93 1.44 -15.23
C GLY A 142 11.59 2.16 -13.92
N LEU A 143 12.41 3.13 -13.51
CA LEU A 143 12.17 3.97 -12.33
C LEU A 143 11.46 5.29 -12.68
N GLY A 144 10.88 5.40 -13.88
CA GLY A 144 10.02 6.50 -14.28
C GLY A 144 10.75 7.78 -14.69
N PHE A 145 12.01 7.69 -15.18
CA PHE A 145 12.70 8.80 -15.81
C PHE A 145 12.51 8.76 -17.33
N GLY A 146 12.09 9.87 -17.92
CA GLY A 146 12.03 10.05 -19.37
C GLY A 146 13.42 10.27 -19.98
N ASP A 147 13.54 10.13 -21.31
CA ASP A 147 14.82 10.38 -22.00
C ASP A 147 15.31 11.83 -21.84
N GLU A 148 14.40 12.79 -21.65
CA GLU A 148 14.67 14.19 -21.37
C GLU A 148 15.28 14.42 -19.97
N ASP A 149 14.93 13.59 -18.99
CA ASP A 149 15.43 13.70 -17.63
C ASP A 149 16.90 13.29 -17.50
N PHE A 150 17.42 12.49 -18.44
CA PHE A 150 18.78 11.95 -18.35
C PHE A 150 19.85 13.03 -18.31
N SER A 151 19.60 14.19 -18.91
CA SER A 151 20.50 15.34 -18.95
C SER A 151 20.37 16.26 -17.72
N LEU A 152 19.40 16.05 -16.84
CA LEU A 152 19.24 16.85 -15.63
C LEU A 152 20.37 16.62 -14.64
N HIS A 153 20.81 17.68 -13.99
CA HIS A 153 21.83 17.59 -12.95
C HIS A 153 21.24 17.07 -11.64
N VAL A 154 21.95 16.15 -10.97
CA VAL A 154 21.48 15.49 -9.74
C VAL A 154 21.20 16.51 -8.61
N ASN A 155 21.95 17.60 -8.51
CA ASN A 155 21.75 18.63 -7.49
C ASN A 155 20.43 19.41 -7.66
N THR A 156 19.86 19.49 -8.87
CA THR A 156 18.60 20.18 -9.16
C THR A 156 17.35 19.33 -8.90
N LEU A 157 17.52 18.05 -8.60
CA LEU A 157 16.44 17.11 -8.41
C LEU A 157 15.72 17.30 -7.07
N SER A 158 14.43 16.98 -7.05
CA SER A 158 13.65 16.83 -5.81
C SER A 158 14.17 15.69 -4.93
N GLY A 159 13.82 15.69 -3.64
CA GLY A 159 14.21 14.61 -2.72
C GLY A 159 13.80 13.22 -3.21
N GLY A 160 12.57 13.09 -3.69
CA GLY A 160 12.08 11.80 -4.22
C GLY A 160 12.80 11.37 -5.50
N GLN A 161 13.15 12.31 -6.39
CA GLN A 161 13.97 12.00 -7.58
C GLN A 161 15.38 11.57 -7.19
N LYS A 162 16.01 12.22 -6.21
CA LYS A 162 17.33 11.81 -5.68
C LYS A 162 17.30 10.39 -5.11
N THR A 163 16.24 10.02 -4.39
CA THR A 163 16.05 8.66 -3.87
C THR A 163 15.94 7.65 -5.01
N ARG A 164 15.20 7.98 -6.08
CA ARG A 164 15.10 7.11 -7.28
C ARG A 164 16.42 6.93 -7.99
N VAL A 165 17.24 7.99 -8.11
CA VAL A 165 18.61 7.92 -8.68
C VAL A 165 19.52 7.05 -7.80
N ALA A 166 19.43 7.17 -6.47
CA ALA A 166 20.18 6.33 -5.54
C ALA A 166 19.79 4.85 -5.64
N LEU A 167 18.47 4.58 -5.76
CA LEU A 167 17.97 3.23 -6.01
C LEU A 167 18.52 2.68 -7.34
N ALA A 168 18.45 3.46 -8.43
CA ALA A 168 19.02 3.09 -9.72
C ALA A 168 20.50 2.73 -9.61
N LYS A 169 21.28 3.57 -8.91
CA LYS A 169 22.71 3.35 -8.67
C LYS A 169 22.97 2.03 -7.94
N LEU A 170 22.19 1.74 -6.91
CA LEU A 170 22.28 0.48 -6.16
C LEU A 170 21.94 -0.74 -7.04
N LEU A 171 20.86 -0.67 -7.83
CA LEU A 171 20.46 -1.77 -8.70
C LEU A 171 21.48 -2.06 -9.80
N ILE A 172 22.08 -1.02 -10.39
CA ILE A 172 23.15 -1.15 -11.41
C ILE A 172 24.43 -1.74 -10.83
N SER A 173 24.75 -1.45 -9.56
CA SER A 173 25.95 -2.00 -8.90
C SER A 173 25.89 -3.52 -8.64
N LYS A 174 24.67 -4.09 -8.58
CA LYS A 174 24.39 -5.52 -8.39
C LYS A 174 25.17 -6.17 -7.25
N PRO A 175 25.10 -5.67 -6.01
CA PRO A 175 25.77 -6.31 -4.87
C PRO A 175 25.14 -7.67 -4.56
N ASP A 176 25.87 -8.57 -3.88
CA ASP A 176 25.35 -9.89 -3.49
C ASP A 176 24.15 -9.80 -2.53
N ILE A 177 24.12 -8.78 -1.70
CA ILE A 177 23.05 -8.51 -0.73
C ILE A 177 22.56 -7.08 -0.92
N ILE A 178 21.28 -6.91 -1.26
CA ILE A 178 20.62 -5.60 -1.34
C ILE A 178 19.79 -5.39 -0.08
N MET A 179 19.97 -4.23 0.56
CA MET A 179 19.11 -3.77 1.64
C MET A 179 18.40 -2.50 1.24
N LEU A 180 17.06 -2.51 1.34
CA LEU A 180 16.18 -1.44 0.92
C LEU A 180 15.34 -0.95 2.10
N ASP A 181 15.45 0.34 2.42
CA ASP A 181 14.62 0.98 3.43
C ASP A 181 13.55 1.85 2.75
N GLU A 182 12.30 1.37 2.76
CA GLU A 182 11.12 1.99 2.14
C GLU A 182 11.30 2.32 0.64
N PRO A 183 11.67 1.34 -0.21
CA PRO A 183 11.99 1.61 -1.62
C PRO A 183 10.80 2.02 -2.47
N THR A 184 9.57 1.73 -2.04
CA THR A 184 8.33 2.06 -2.75
C THR A 184 7.89 3.50 -2.56
N ASN A 185 8.43 4.20 -1.55
CA ASN A 185 8.14 5.60 -1.33
C ASN A 185 8.61 6.43 -2.54
N HIS A 186 7.80 7.36 -3.00
CA HIS A 186 8.05 8.23 -4.15
C HIS A 186 8.08 7.53 -5.53
N LEU A 187 7.77 6.24 -5.61
CA LEU A 187 7.56 5.53 -6.87
C LEU A 187 6.07 5.56 -7.26
N ASP A 188 5.80 5.68 -8.55
CA ASP A 188 4.48 5.45 -9.10
C ASP A 188 4.22 3.94 -9.32
N MET A 189 2.98 3.59 -9.65
CA MET A 189 2.57 2.19 -9.75
C MET A 189 3.36 1.41 -10.82
N ASP A 190 3.68 2.05 -11.95
CA ASP A 190 4.43 1.42 -13.03
C ASP A 190 5.89 1.17 -12.60
N SER A 191 6.52 2.13 -11.92
CA SER A 191 7.88 1.96 -11.36
C SER A 191 7.92 0.91 -10.24
N ILE A 192 6.87 0.83 -9.40
CA ILE A 192 6.78 -0.23 -8.38
C ILE A 192 6.67 -1.61 -9.07
N ALA A 193 5.82 -1.76 -10.09
CA ALA A 193 5.66 -3.00 -10.83
C ALA A 193 6.97 -3.43 -11.54
N TRP A 194 7.72 -2.47 -12.08
CA TRP A 194 9.03 -2.72 -12.65
C TRP A 194 10.04 -3.17 -11.59
N LEU A 195 10.09 -2.49 -10.43
CA LEU A 195 10.98 -2.86 -9.32
C LEU A 195 10.67 -4.27 -8.78
N GLU A 196 9.39 -4.63 -8.67
CA GLU A 196 8.97 -5.99 -8.31
C GLU A 196 9.57 -7.03 -9.24
N ASN A 197 9.39 -6.84 -10.56
CA ASN A 197 9.91 -7.77 -11.56
C ASN A 197 11.44 -7.85 -11.54
N TYR A 198 12.11 -6.71 -11.32
CA TYR A 198 13.57 -6.68 -11.17
C TYR A 198 14.02 -7.47 -9.95
N LEU A 199 13.42 -7.25 -8.78
CA LEU A 199 13.78 -7.96 -7.55
C LEU A 199 13.40 -9.44 -7.58
N LEU A 200 12.33 -9.84 -8.28
CA LEU A 200 11.98 -11.26 -8.48
C LEU A 200 13.06 -12.00 -9.25
N THR A 201 13.65 -11.37 -10.26
CA THR A 201 14.70 -11.96 -11.11
C THR A 201 16.11 -11.76 -10.55
N TYR A 202 16.26 -11.00 -9.46
CA TYR A 202 17.55 -10.71 -8.85
C TYR A 202 18.21 -11.95 -8.25
N ASN A 203 19.45 -12.23 -8.63
CA ASN A 203 20.19 -13.43 -8.21
C ASN A 203 20.80 -13.31 -6.80
N GLY A 204 20.93 -12.11 -6.23
CA GLY A 204 21.40 -11.89 -4.86
C GLY A 204 20.29 -12.02 -3.82
N SER A 205 20.67 -11.91 -2.56
CA SER A 205 19.74 -11.87 -1.45
C SER A 205 19.20 -10.45 -1.26
N VAL A 206 17.94 -10.33 -0.82
CA VAL A 206 17.29 -9.03 -0.65
C VAL A 206 16.68 -8.94 0.76
N LEU A 207 16.96 -7.84 1.46
CA LEU A 207 16.36 -7.52 2.74
C LEU A 207 15.64 -6.18 2.63
N ILE A 208 14.32 -6.18 2.82
CA ILE A 208 13.46 -5.03 2.55
C ILE A 208 12.78 -4.58 3.83
N VAL A 209 12.77 -3.28 4.10
CA VAL A 209 11.80 -2.65 5.00
C VAL A 209 10.77 -1.98 4.11
N ALA A 210 9.51 -2.37 4.19
CA ALA A 210 8.42 -1.74 3.44
C ALA A 210 7.08 -1.87 4.16
N HIS A 211 6.19 -0.94 3.85
CA HIS A 211 4.81 -0.90 4.35
C HIS A 211 3.77 -1.15 3.23
N ASP A 212 4.20 -1.51 2.04
CA ASP A 212 3.34 -1.94 0.93
C ASP A 212 3.12 -3.47 1.02
N ARG A 213 1.92 -3.86 1.44
CA ARG A 213 1.56 -5.29 1.61
C ARG A 213 1.57 -6.05 0.30
N TYR A 214 1.13 -5.41 -0.79
CA TYR A 214 1.07 -6.01 -2.12
C TYR A 214 2.47 -6.30 -2.65
N PHE A 215 3.38 -5.34 -2.47
CA PHE A 215 4.79 -5.47 -2.80
C PHE A 215 5.46 -6.61 -2.01
N LEU A 216 5.22 -6.65 -0.68
CA LEU A 216 5.77 -7.70 0.17
C LEU A 216 5.21 -9.08 -0.20
N ASP A 217 3.91 -9.19 -0.46
CA ASP A 217 3.27 -10.48 -0.77
C ASP A 217 3.83 -11.10 -2.05
N LYS A 218 4.19 -10.27 -3.03
CA LYS A 218 4.73 -10.71 -4.32
C LYS A 218 6.20 -11.12 -4.27
N ILE A 219 7.01 -10.46 -3.44
CA ILE A 219 8.47 -10.60 -3.51
C ILE A 219 9.02 -11.50 -2.41
N VAL A 220 8.52 -11.39 -1.16
CA VAL A 220 9.21 -11.97 -0.01
C VAL A 220 8.79 -13.42 0.26
N THR A 221 9.75 -14.18 0.76
CA THR A 221 9.58 -15.58 1.19
C THR A 221 9.78 -15.76 2.69
N LYS A 222 10.25 -14.69 3.37
CA LYS A 222 10.49 -14.66 4.81
C LYS A 222 10.15 -13.29 5.37
N ILE A 223 9.47 -13.26 6.52
CA ILE A 223 9.14 -12.02 7.23
C ILE A 223 9.76 -12.03 8.62
N ILE A 224 10.42 -10.93 8.95
CA ILE A 224 11.05 -10.66 10.23
C ILE A 224 10.24 -9.54 10.89
N GLU A 225 9.46 -9.88 11.89
CA GLU A 225 8.65 -8.91 12.62
C GLU A 225 9.37 -8.39 13.84
N ILE A 226 9.39 -7.07 14.01
CA ILE A 226 9.82 -6.40 15.23
C ILE A 226 8.58 -5.89 15.97
N ASP A 227 8.25 -6.52 17.10
CA ASP A 227 7.11 -6.16 17.94
C ASP A 227 7.56 -6.08 19.40
N ASN A 228 7.33 -4.93 20.06
CA ASN A 228 7.73 -4.68 21.46
C ASN A 228 9.18 -5.10 21.75
N THR A 229 10.14 -4.62 20.96
CA THR A 229 11.58 -4.92 21.03
C THR A 229 11.98 -6.37 20.69
N ALA A 230 11.02 -7.31 20.65
CA ALA A 230 11.25 -8.70 20.30
C ALA A 230 11.19 -8.93 18.79
N VAL A 231 11.99 -9.88 18.31
CA VAL A 231 12.02 -10.22 16.88
C VAL A 231 11.48 -11.63 16.69
N THR A 232 10.51 -11.77 15.79
CA THR A 232 9.93 -13.06 15.42
C THR A 232 10.07 -13.26 13.90
N VAL A 233 10.48 -14.46 13.50
CA VAL A 233 10.70 -14.81 12.09
C VAL A 233 9.58 -15.73 11.62
N PHE A 234 8.98 -15.39 10.47
CA PHE A 234 7.94 -16.16 9.81
C PHE A 234 8.38 -16.55 8.40
N SER A 235 8.21 -17.81 8.04
CA SER A 235 8.39 -18.29 6.66
C SER A 235 7.10 -18.09 5.89
N GLY A 236 7.22 -17.65 4.64
CA GLY A 236 6.11 -17.36 3.73
C GLY A 236 6.03 -15.89 3.33
N ASN A 237 5.04 -15.56 2.52
CA ASN A 237 4.76 -14.20 2.08
C ASN A 237 3.98 -13.39 3.14
N TYR A 238 3.53 -12.18 2.79
CA TYR A 238 2.79 -11.33 3.73
C TYR A 238 1.44 -11.92 4.13
N THR A 239 0.71 -12.53 3.19
CA THR A 239 -0.59 -13.19 3.46
C THR A 239 -0.44 -14.36 4.43
N ASP A 240 0.58 -15.20 4.24
CA ASP A 240 0.90 -16.31 5.15
C ASP A 240 1.26 -15.79 6.56
N TYR A 241 2.04 -14.73 6.63
CA TYR A 241 2.39 -14.08 7.89
C TYR A 241 1.15 -13.56 8.61
N ALA A 242 0.27 -12.81 7.92
CA ALA A 242 -0.94 -12.23 8.50
C ALA A 242 -1.85 -13.33 9.09
N ALA A 243 -2.03 -14.44 8.37
CA ALA A 243 -2.78 -15.59 8.85
C ALA A 243 -2.15 -16.22 10.10
N LYS A 244 -0.84 -16.48 10.08
CA LYS A 244 -0.10 -17.04 11.24
C LYS A 244 -0.15 -16.11 12.45
N LYS A 245 0.03 -14.80 12.24
CA LYS A 245 -0.05 -13.80 13.31
C LYS A 245 -1.44 -13.74 13.93
N ALA A 246 -2.51 -13.80 13.13
CA ALA A 246 -3.89 -13.84 13.63
C ALA A 246 -4.13 -15.06 14.54
N VAL A 247 -3.65 -16.24 14.14
CA VAL A 247 -3.75 -17.46 14.96
C VAL A 247 -2.99 -17.30 16.28
N LEU A 248 -1.73 -16.85 16.23
CA LEU A 248 -0.90 -16.65 17.44
C LEU A 248 -1.51 -15.61 18.39
N ARG A 249 -2.07 -14.53 17.84
CA ARG A 249 -2.76 -13.49 18.62
C ARG A 249 -3.99 -14.06 19.33
N ASN A 250 -4.81 -14.84 18.62
CA ASN A 250 -5.98 -15.49 19.20
C ASN A 250 -5.61 -16.49 20.29
N MET A 251 -4.51 -17.22 20.12
CA MET A 251 -3.98 -18.12 21.14
C MET A 251 -3.54 -17.34 22.40
N LYS A 252 -2.71 -16.30 22.24
CA LYS A 252 -2.28 -15.43 23.35
C LYS A 252 -3.45 -14.76 24.07
N LEU A 253 -4.45 -14.29 23.31
CA LEU A 253 -5.66 -13.69 23.89
C LEU A 253 -6.45 -14.70 24.72
N LYS A 254 -6.61 -15.92 24.21
CA LYS A 254 -7.29 -17.01 24.93
C LYS A 254 -6.52 -17.38 26.21
N GLU A 255 -5.20 -17.46 26.15
CA GLU A 255 -4.33 -17.73 27.28
C GLU A 255 -4.45 -16.63 28.35
N TYR A 256 -4.37 -15.36 27.95
CA TYR A 256 -4.60 -14.21 28.83
C TYR A 256 -5.98 -14.26 29.51
N LEU A 257 -7.05 -14.49 28.75
CA LEU A 257 -8.40 -14.55 29.29
C LEU A 257 -8.58 -15.73 30.28
N ASN A 258 -7.97 -16.87 30.00
CA ASN A 258 -7.99 -18.02 30.91
C ASN A 258 -7.23 -17.67 32.20
N GLN A 259 -6.03 -17.10 32.10
CA GLN A 259 -5.25 -16.67 33.26
C GLN A 259 -6.02 -15.64 34.11
N GLN A 260 -6.67 -14.66 33.49
CA GLN A 260 -7.51 -13.68 34.20
C GLN A 260 -8.68 -14.33 34.94
N ARG A 261 -9.33 -15.35 34.33
CA ARG A 261 -10.38 -16.11 35.01
C ARG A 261 -9.84 -16.87 36.22
N ASP A 262 -8.67 -17.50 36.09
CA ASP A 262 -8.02 -18.24 37.17
C ASP A 262 -7.61 -17.32 38.30
N ILE A 263 -7.00 -16.16 38.02
CA ILE A 263 -6.66 -15.13 38.98
C ILE A 263 -7.91 -14.67 39.74
N LYS A 264 -8.97 -14.34 39.03
CA LYS A 264 -10.23 -13.90 39.65
C LYS A 264 -10.83 -14.99 40.53
N HIS A 265 -10.85 -16.23 40.07
CA HIS A 265 -11.32 -17.37 40.85
C HIS A 265 -10.49 -17.58 42.14
N GLN A 266 -9.17 -17.51 42.04
CA GLN A 266 -8.29 -17.61 43.21
C GLN A 266 -8.52 -16.46 44.22
N GLN A 267 -8.69 -15.23 43.72
CA GLN A 267 -9.02 -14.07 44.56
C GLN A 267 -10.36 -14.26 45.31
N GLU A 268 -11.39 -14.77 44.65
CA GLU A 268 -12.69 -15.08 45.25
C GLU A 268 -12.54 -16.17 46.35
N VAL A 269 -11.75 -17.22 46.08
CA VAL A 269 -11.46 -18.27 47.08
C VAL A 269 -10.67 -17.72 48.29
N ILE A 270 -9.68 -16.87 48.05
CA ILE A 270 -8.91 -16.20 49.11
C ILE A 270 -9.84 -15.34 49.97
N THR A 271 -10.71 -14.56 49.35
CA THR A 271 -11.68 -13.71 50.05
C THR A 271 -12.61 -14.54 50.95
N LYS A 272 -13.17 -15.65 50.42
CA LYS A 272 -13.98 -16.58 51.18
C LYS A 272 -13.23 -17.21 52.33
N LEU A 273 -11.99 -17.64 52.13
CA LEU A 273 -11.16 -18.24 53.18
C LEU A 273 -10.84 -17.24 54.33
N LYS A 274 -10.62 -15.96 54.00
CA LYS A 274 -10.42 -14.88 54.97
C LYS A 274 -11.69 -14.57 55.78
N GLN A 275 -12.88 -14.64 55.16
CA GLN A 275 -14.17 -14.44 55.82
C GLN A 275 -14.44 -15.48 56.90
N PHE A 276 -13.98 -16.72 56.75
CA PHE A 276 -14.17 -17.78 57.76
C PHE A 276 -13.35 -17.56 59.07
N ASN A 277 -12.43 -16.60 59.13
CA ASN A 277 -11.65 -16.15 60.28
C ASN A 277 -11.07 -17.26 61.18
N ARG A 278 -10.76 -18.44 60.61
CA ARG A 278 -10.10 -19.58 61.34
C ARG A 278 -8.64 -19.59 60.94
N GLU A 279 -7.74 -19.83 61.95
CA GLU A 279 -6.28 -19.80 61.75
C GLU A 279 -5.82 -20.68 60.55
N LYS A 280 -6.39 -21.89 60.41
CA LYS A 280 -6.11 -22.78 59.26
C LYS A 280 -6.57 -22.21 57.90
N SER A 281 -7.70 -21.46 57.89
CA SER A 281 -8.22 -20.84 56.67
C SER A 281 -7.38 -19.65 56.25
N ILE A 282 -6.91 -18.87 57.26
CA ILE A 282 -6.01 -17.73 57.01
C ILE A 282 -4.67 -18.21 56.42
N LYS A 283 -4.03 -19.24 57.03
CA LYS A 283 -2.79 -19.82 56.46
C LYS A 283 -2.94 -20.36 55.04
N ARG A 284 -4.10 -20.93 54.71
CA ARG A 284 -4.43 -21.36 53.31
C ARG A 284 -4.61 -20.19 52.39
N ALA A 285 -5.24 -19.10 52.84
CA ALA A 285 -5.38 -17.86 52.07
C ALA A 285 -4.00 -17.24 51.77
N GLU A 286 -3.15 -17.09 52.76
CA GLU A 286 -1.77 -16.58 52.60
C GLU A 286 -0.91 -17.43 51.65
N SER A 287 -1.04 -18.76 51.71
CA SER A 287 -0.34 -19.65 50.78
C SER A 287 -0.80 -19.44 49.32
N ARG A 288 -2.11 -19.22 49.09
CA ARG A 288 -2.64 -18.91 47.75
C ARG A 288 -2.27 -17.52 47.27
N GLU A 289 -2.22 -16.52 48.15
CA GLU A 289 -1.72 -15.18 47.82
C GLU A 289 -0.25 -15.25 47.35
N LYS A 290 0.61 -15.93 48.08
CA LYS A 290 2.01 -16.16 47.68
C LYS A 290 2.15 -16.92 46.37
N MET A 291 1.16 -17.76 46.01
CA MET A 291 1.14 -18.46 44.72
C MET A 291 0.72 -17.53 43.57
N LEU A 292 -0.25 -16.63 43.83
CA LEU A 292 -0.62 -15.57 42.90
C LEU A 292 0.50 -14.56 42.67
N ASP A 293 1.18 -14.13 43.72
CA ASP A 293 2.32 -13.18 43.66
C ASP A 293 3.53 -13.73 42.87
N LYS A 294 3.65 -15.07 42.78
CA LYS A 294 4.70 -15.74 42.01
C LYS A 294 4.30 -16.12 40.60
N MET A 295 3.03 -15.91 40.23
CA MET A 295 2.54 -16.24 38.91
C MET A 295 3.07 -15.21 37.90
N GLU A 296 3.77 -15.68 36.88
CA GLU A 296 4.13 -14.84 35.75
C GLU A 296 2.85 -14.41 35.01
N LEU A 297 2.63 -13.11 34.97
CA LEU A 297 1.46 -12.55 34.28
C LEU A 297 1.69 -12.57 32.77
N VAL A 298 0.75 -13.12 32.06
CA VAL A 298 0.72 -13.01 30.60
C VAL A 298 0.31 -11.58 30.26
N ASP A 299 1.14 -10.88 29.52
CA ASP A 299 0.82 -9.55 29.03
C ASP A 299 -0.41 -9.58 28.14
N LYS A 300 -1.31 -8.60 28.34
CA LYS A 300 -2.46 -8.45 27.46
C LYS A 300 -1.95 -8.20 26.05
N PRO A 301 -2.30 -9.08 25.05
CA PRO A 301 -1.94 -8.80 23.66
C PRO A 301 -2.42 -7.41 23.29
N THR A 302 -1.62 -6.66 22.56
CA THR A 302 -2.02 -5.34 22.06
C THR A 302 -3.28 -5.53 21.21
N GLU A 303 -4.42 -5.14 21.76
CA GLU A 303 -5.67 -5.14 21.00
C GLU A 303 -5.53 -4.06 19.94
N LEU A 304 -5.41 -4.47 18.68
CA LEU A 304 -6.02 -3.65 17.64
C LEU A 304 -7.49 -3.62 18.01
N ASN A 305 -7.96 -2.44 18.39
CA ASN A 305 -9.30 -2.28 18.93
C ASN A 305 -10.31 -2.47 17.78
N ASP A 306 -10.52 -3.74 17.34
CA ASP A 306 -11.56 -4.13 16.35
C ASP A 306 -12.96 -3.64 16.75
N LYS A 307 -13.11 -3.24 18.02
CA LYS A 307 -14.36 -2.71 18.57
C LYS A 307 -14.44 -1.17 18.63
N MET A 308 -13.35 -0.47 18.33
CA MET A 308 -13.40 0.99 18.21
C MET A 308 -13.88 1.37 16.81
N HIS A 309 -15.16 1.18 16.56
CA HIS A 309 -15.79 1.75 15.38
C HIS A 309 -15.78 3.28 15.51
N ILE A 310 -14.85 3.92 14.82
CA ILE A 310 -14.92 5.35 14.60
C ILE A 310 -16.14 5.57 13.69
N ARG A 311 -17.26 5.97 14.26
CA ARG A 311 -18.40 6.43 13.46
C ARG A 311 -18.10 7.83 12.97
N LEU A 312 -17.86 7.94 11.69
CA LEU A 312 -17.63 9.16 10.96
C LEU A 312 -18.91 9.51 10.20
N ASP A 313 -19.93 9.92 10.92
CA ASP A 313 -21.17 10.34 10.26
C ASP A 313 -21.11 11.86 10.04
N PRO A 314 -21.16 12.34 8.79
CA PRO A 314 -21.22 13.77 8.51
C PRO A 314 -22.50 14.34 9.11
N LYS A 315 -22.41 15.47 9.84
CA LYS A 315 -23.58 16.12 10.45
C LYS A 315 -24.62 16.57 9.42
N VAL A 316 -24.18 16.84 8.20
CA VAL A 316 -25.04 17.31 7.10
C VAL A 316 -24.86 16.40 5.91
N VAL A 317 -25.93 15.83 5.41
CA VAL A 317 -25.93 15.03 4.18
C VAL A 317 -25.89 15.95 2.96
N SER A 318 -24.93 15.74 2.05
CA SER A 318 -24.82 16.47 0.78
C SER A 318 -25.94 16.14 -0.21
N GLY A 319 -26.10 16.94 -1.24
CA GLY A 319 -26.89 16.57 -2.43
C GLY A 319 -26.36 15.30 -3.09
N ASN A 320 -27.04 14.79 -4.10
CA ASN A 320 -26.63 13.58 -4.81
C ASN A 320 -25.38 13.82 -5.66
N ASP A 321 -25.32 14.95 -6.35
CA ASP A 321 -24.16 15.38 -7.10
C ASP A 321 -23.26 16.17 -6.16
N VAL A 322 -22.05 15.67 -5.89
CA VAL A 322 -21.10 16.25 -4.94
C VAL A 322 -20.09 17.14 -5.62
N LEU A 323 -19.55 16.68 -6.73
CA LEU A 323 -18.59 17.40 -7.55
C LEU A 323 -18.87 17.17 -9.02
N THR A 324 -18.88 18.25 -9.81
CA THR A 324 -18.93 18.20 -11.27
C THR A 324 -17.77 19.04 -11.81
N VAL A 325 -16.93 18.42 -12.62
CA VAL A 325 -15.80 19.06 -13.30
C VAL A 325 -16.07 19.00 -14.79
N LYS A 326 -15.93 20.14 -15.49
CA LYS A 326 -16.16 20.26 -16.93
C LYS A 326 -15.01 21.00 -17.58
N ASP A 327 -14.48 20.41 -18.64
CA ASP A 327 -13.44 20.96 -19.53
C ASP A 327 -12.22 21.50 -18.76
N LEU A 328 -11.84 20.81 -17.66
CA LEU A 328 -10.76 21.27 -16.78
C LEU A 328 -9.41 21.13 -17.48
N SER A 329 -8.66 22.24 -17.54
CA SER A 329 -7.35 22.27 -18.18
C SER A 329 -6.36 23.05 -17.32
N LYS A 330 -5.09 22.59 -17.28
CA LYS A 330 -4.00 23.22 -16.52
C LYS A 330 -2.65 23.00 -17.17
N SER A 331 -1.85 24.09 -17.21
CA SER A 331 -0.43 24.10 -17.58
C SER A 331 0.38 24.96 -16.63
N PHE A 332 1.69 24.72 -16.54
CA PHE A 332 2.65 25.55 -15.82
C PHE A 332 3.79 25.94 -16.76
N GLY A 333 3.73 27.16 -17.30
CA GLY A 333 4.65 27.60 -18.35
C GLY A 333 4.54 26.67 -19.56
N ASP A 334 5.65 26.09 -19.98
CA ASP A 334 5.70 25.14 -21.12
C ASP A 334 5.28 23.70 -20.73
N ASN A 335 5.12 23.44 -19.43
CA ASN A 335 4.73 22.10 -18.97
C ASN A 335 3.19 21.95 -18.95
N PHE A 336 2.69 21.24 -19.94
CA PHE A 336 1.28 20.93 -20.11
C PHE A 336 0.89 19.69 -19.29
N LEU A 337 -0.04 19.82 -18.34
CA LEU A 337 -0.45 18.73 -17.48
C LEU A 337 -1.65 17.96 -18.03
N PHE A 338 -2.78 18.65 -18.26
CA PHE A 338 -4.01 18.02 -18.74
C PHE A 338 -4.94 19.05 -19.39
N SER A 339 -5.84 18.57 -20.25
CA SER A 339 -6.84 19.39 -20.94
C SER A 339 -8.15 18.64 -21.12
N GLY A 340 -9.25 19.38 -21.02
CA GLY A 340 -10.57 18.86 -21.31
C GLY A 340 -11.01 17.73 -20.39
N LEU A 341 -10.69 17.81 -19.09
CA LEU A 341 -11.10 16.78 -18.16
C LEU A 341 -12.56 16.95 -17.75
N ASP A 342 -13.37 15.92 -18.00
CA ASP A 342 -14.79 15.86 -17.63
C ASP A 342 -15.05 14.68 -16.69
N PHE A 343 -15.47 14.94 -15.45
CA PHE A 343 -15.90 13.90 -14.53
C PHE A 343 -16.87 14.43 -13.47
N GLU A 344 -17.65 13.53 -12.91
CA GLU A 344 -18.56 13.80 -11.80
C GLU A 344 -18.33 12.82 -10.65
N ILE A 345 -18.56 13.26 -9.42
CA ILE A 345 -18.53 12.43 -8.21
C ILE A 345 -19.88 12.55 -7.51
N LYS A 346 -20.47 11.40 -7.20
CA LYS A 346 -21.77 11.30 -6.54
C LYS A 346 -21.62 10.98 -5.06
N ARG A 347 -22.66 11.27 -4.31
CA ARG A 347 -22.70 11.01 -2.88
C ARG A 347 -22.45 9.53 -2.56
N GLY A 348 -21.57 9.28 -1.60
CA GLY A 348 -21.22 7.96 -1.13
C GLY A 348 -20.23 7.21 -2.01
N GLU A 349 -19.76 7.81 -3.12
CA GLU A 349 -18.66 7.24 -3.90
C GLU A 349 -17.33 7.41 -3.17
N ARG A 350 -16.48 6.41 -3.27
CA ARG A 350 -15.06 6.47 -2.90
C ARG A 350 -14.25 6.33 -4.17
N VAL A 351 -13.75 7.47 -4.65
CA VAL A 351 -13.09 7.59 -5.95
C VAL A 351 -11.58 7.73 -5.75
N ALA A 352 -10.80 6.82 -6.30
CA ALA A 352 -9.35 6.90 -6.33
C ALA A 352 -8.89 7.54 -7.64
N LEU A 353 -8.04 8.58 -7.57
CA LEU A 353 -7.36 9.18 -8.71
C LEU A 353 -5.94 8.60 -8.80
N ILE A 354 -5.66 7.85 -9.85
CA ILE A 354 -4.36 7.22 -10.11
C ILE A 354 -3.70 7.77 -11.38
N GLY A 355 -2.44 7.47 -11.56
CA GLY A 355 -1.64 7.89 -12.73
C GLY A 355 -0.18 8.07 -12.36
N ASN A 356 0.68 8.26 -13.35
CA ASN A 356 2.12 8.39 -13.15
C ASN A 356 2.49 9.67 -12.38
N ASN A 357 3.70 9.72 -11.85
CA ASN A 357 4.19 10.92 -11.17
C ASN A 357 4.33 12.07 -12.17
N GLY A 358 4.00 13.29 -11.72
CA GLY A 358 4.07 14.49 -12.55
C GLY A 358 2.87 14.71 -13.49
N THR A 359 1.89 13.81 -13.58
CA THR A 359 0.70 13.98 -14.45
C THR A 359 -0.29 15.06 -13.97
N GLY A 360 -0.14 15.55 -12.73
CA GLY A 360 -1.00 16.62 -12.21
C GLY A 360 -2.09 16.17 -11.24
N LYS A 361 -2.02 14.96 -10.65
CA LYS A 361 -3.00 14.44 -9.67
C LYS A 361 -3.21 15.41 -8.49
N THR A 362 -2.15 15.75 -7.77
CA THR A 362 -2.17 16.73 -6.67
C THR A 362 -2.68 18.10 -7.13
N THR A 363 -2.35 18.49 -8.38
CA THR A 363 -2.82 19.75 -8.97
C THR A 363 -4.34 19.75 -9.12
N ILE A 364 -4.95 18.65 -9.57
CA ILE A 364 -6.41 18.50 -9.65
C ILE A 364 -7.02 18.68 -8.25
N LEU A 365 -6.48 18.01 -7.22
CA LEU A 365 -6.98 18.15 -5.84
C LEU A 365 -6.86 19.60 -5.34
N LYS A 366 -5.73 20.27 -5.59
CA LYS A 366 -5.51 21.68 -5.21
C LYS A 366 -6.44 22.64 -5.94
N ILE A 367 -6.77 22.38 -7.21
CA ILE A 367 -7.72 23.20 -7.97
C ILE A 367 -9.15 23.01 -7.41
N ILE A 368 -9.57 21.77 -7.11
CA ILE A 368 -10.89 21.51 -6.51
C ILE A 368 -11.05 22.20 -5.15
N ASN A 369 -9.97 22.28 -4.37
CA ASN A 369 -9.94 23.00 -3.09
C ASN A 369 -9.78 24.52 -3.23
N GLY A 370 -9.68 25.06 -4.45
CA GLY A 370 -9.51 26.49 -4.70
C GLY A 370 -8.15 27.05 -4.31
N LEU A 371 -7.14 26.20 -4.07
CA LEU A 371 -5.78 26.59 -3.72
C LEU A 371 -4.98 27.06 -4.95
N ILE A 372 -5.30 26.52 -6.13
CA ILE A 372 -4.69 26.87 -7.41
C ILE A 372 -5.82 27.17 -8.40
N PRO A 373 -5.75 28.24 -9.20
CA PRO A 373 -6.74 28.50 -10.24
C PRO A 373 -6.57 27.52 -11.42
N ALA A 374 -7.67 27.09 -12.00
CA ALA A 374 -7.67 26.43 -13.31
C ALA A 374 -7.32 27.44 -14.42
N ASP A 375 -6.76 26.96 -15.53
CA ASP A 375 -6.52 27.81 -16.70
C ASP A 375 -7.81 27.85 -17.55
N TYR A 376 -8.51 26.71 -17.64
CA TYR A 376 -9.81 26.55 -18.31
C TYR A 376 -10.69 25.56 -17.54
N GLY A 377 -12.01 25.64 -17.79
CA GLY A 377 -12.99 24.73 -17.23
C GLY A 377 -13.73 25.28 -16.02
N GLU A 378 -14.75 24.56 -15.61
CA GLU A 378 -15.62 24.90 -14.50
C GLU A 378 -15.69 23.75 -13.48
N ILE A 379 -15.60 24.12 -12.21
CA ILE A 379 -15.79 23.21 -11.08
C ILE A 379 -17.01 23.63 -10.29
N THR A 380 -18.01 22.75 -10.21
CA THR A 380 -19.24 23.00 -9.48
C THR A 380 -19.35 22.03 -8.31
N LEU A 381 -19.45 22.57 -7.09
CA LEU A 381 -19.75 21.79 -5.89
C LEU A 381 -21.27 21.69 -5.72
N GLY A 382 -21.72 20.51 -5.34
CA GLY A 382 -23.12 20.24 -5.08
C GLY A 382 -23.67 20.98 -3.86
N SER A 383 -24.99 20.90 -3.68
CA SER A 383 -25.66 21.55 -2.54
C SER A 383 -25.23 20.94 -1.21
N LYS A 384 -24.98 21.81 -0.21
CA LYS A 384 -24.57 21.42 1.15
C LYS A 384 -23.29 20.60 1.23
N VAL A 385 -22.41 20.69 0.22
CA VAL A 385 -21.11 20.05 0.25
C VAL A 385 -20.16 20.86 1.13
N THR A 386 -19.52 20.16 2.07
CA THR A 386 -18.47 20.71 2.93
C THR A 386 -17.23 19.85 2.74
N ILE A 387 -16.15 20.47 2.22
CA ILE A 387 -14.90 19.78 1.93
C ILE A 387 -14.03 19.68 3.19
N GLY A 388 -13.45 18.49 3.42
CA GLY A 388 -12.33 18.28 4.30
C GLY A 388 -11.11 17.87 3.49
N TYR A 389 -10.04 18.66 3.53
CA TYR A 389 -8.83 18.42 2.75
C TYR A 389 -7.67 17.93 3.63
N TYR A 390 -7.04 16.84 3.22
CA TYR A 390 -5.82 16.31 3.79
C TYR A 390 -4.66 16.55 2.82
N ASP A 391 -3.70 17.38 3.24
CA ASP A 391 -2.51 17.71 2.46
C ASP A 391 -1.33 16.82 2.90
N GLN A 392 -0.53 16.38 1.94
CA GLN A 392 0.66 15.55 2.15
C GLN A 392 1.70 16.21 3.08
N GLU A 393 1.80 17.54 3.08
CA GLU A 393 2.81 18.29 3.86
C GLU A 393 2.38 18.61 5.30
N HIS A 394 1.18 18.22 5.73
CA HIS A 394 0.66 18.40 7.10
C HIS A 394 0.75 19.83 7.67
N HIS A 395 0.68 20.86 6.83
CA HIS A 395 0.80 22.28 7.24
C HIS A 395 -0.29 22.77 8.19
N VAL A 396 -1.27 21.91 8.53
CA VAL A 396 -2.45 22.26 9.32
C VAL A 396 -2.22 22.11 10.83
N LEU A 397 -1.10 21.52 11.26
CA LEU A 397 -0.80 21.25 12.67
C LEU A 397 0.12 22.32 13.26
N ASP A 398 -0.19 22.79 14.47
CA ASP A 398 0.65 23.75 15.21
C ASP A 398 1.77 23.02 15.98
N PRO A 399 3.06 23.24 15.64
CA PRO A 399 4.18 22.54 16.28
C PRO A 399 4.29 22.77 17.79
N ASP A 400 3.80 23.91 18.29
CA ASP A 400 3.95 24.32 19.69
C ASP A 400 2.81 23.83 20.60
N LYS A 401 1.80 23.14 20.04
CA LYS A 401 0.71 22.52 20.79
C LYS A 401 0.97 21.06 21.07
N THR A 402 0.31 20.56 22.13
CA THR A 402 0.19 19.12 22.35
C THR A 402 -0.87 18.52 21.44
N LEU A 403 -0.86 17.19 21.26
CA LEU A 403 -1.89 16.49 20.49
C LEU A 403 -3.29 16.79 21.02
N PHE A 404 -3.42 16.80 22.36
CA PHE A 404 -4.69 17.06 23.02
C PHE A 404 -5.19 18.50 22.75
N GLU A 405 -4.32 19.49 22.92
CA GLU A 405 -4.65 20.92 22.68
C GLU A 405 -5.01 21.17 21.21
N GLU A 406 -4.29 20.56 20.28
CA GLU A 406 -4.56 20.71 18.84
C GLU A 406 -5.95 20.25 18.44
N ILE A 407 -6.41 19.11 19.00
CA ILE A 407 -7.76 18.61 18.75
C ILE A 407 -8.80 19.42 19.51
N GLN A 408 -8.52 19.81 20.76
CA GLN A 408 -9.45 20.58 21.60
C GLN A 408 -9.72 21.97 21.01
N ASP A 409 -8.69 22.66 20.54
CA ASP A 409 -8.83 24.00 19.94
C ASP A 409 -9.55 23.95 18.59
N ALA A 410 -9.33 22.89 17.81
CA ALA A 410 -10.03 22.69 16.55
C ALA A 410 -11.52 22.32 16.75
N TYR A 411 -11.84 21.62 17.83
CA TYR A 411 -13.18 21.11 18.13
C TYR A 411 -13.59 21.35 19.59
N PRO A 412 -13.91 22.60 19.98
CA PRO A 412 -14.24 22.96 21.37
C PRO A 412 -15.47 22.24 21.93
N ASP A 413 -16.35 21.77 21.07
CA ASP A 413 -17.57 21.04 21.45
C ASP A 413 -17.32 19.63 21.96
N LEU A 414 -16.12 19.08 21.76
CA LEU A 414 -15.76 17.73 22.19
C LEU A 414 -15.37 17.70 23.67
N ASN A 415 -15.85 16.69 24.38
CA ASN A 415 -15.37 16.47 25.74
C ASN A 415 -14.02 15.72 25.77
N ASN A 416 -13.31 15.83 26.90
CA ASN A 416 -11.98 15.23 27.08
C ASN A 416 -11.95 13.71 26.78
N THR A 417 -13.04 13.01 27.08
CA THR A 417 -13.14 11.57 26.82
C THR A 417 -13.23 11.28 25.33
N GLN A 418 -13.98 12.08 24.58
CA GLN A 418 -14.10 11.93 23.13
C GLN A 418 -12.75 12.21 22.45
N ILE A 419 -12.04 13.28 22.85
CA ILE A 419 -10.72 13.61 22.31
C ILE A 419 -9.74 12.46 22.55
N ARG A 420 -9.67 11.96 23.80
CA ARG A 420 -8.79 10.83 24.14
C ARG A 420 -9.17 9.54 23.41
N ASN A 421 -10.45 9.25 23.24
CA ASN A 421 -10.92 8.08 22.50
C ASN A 421 -10.54 8.18 21.02
N THR A 422 -10.68 9.37 20.42
CA THR A 422 -10.26 9.58 19.03
C THR A 422 -8.75 9.41 18.88
N LEU A 423 -7.95 10.04 19.74
CA LEU A 423 -6.48 9.89 19.71
C LEU A 423 -6.06 8.44 19.95
N ALA A 424 -6.72 7.74 20.87
CA ALA A 424 -6.45 6.31 21.13
C ALA A 424 -6.79 5.42 19.93
N ALA A 425 -7.81 5.76 19.14
CA ALA A 425 -8.13 5.07 17.89
C ALA A 425 -7.04 5.21 16.83
N PHE A 426 -6.28 6.31 16.88
CA PHE A 426 -5.08 6.54 16.07
C PHE A 426 -3.78 6.15 16.79
N LEU A 427 -3.86 5.27 17.78
CA LEU A 427 -2.73 4.70 18.55
C LEU A 427 -1.98 5.68 19.46
N PHE A 428 -2.59 6.79 19.84
CA PHE A 428 -2.04 7.66 20.88
C PHE A 428 -2.72 7.40 22.22
N THR A 429 -2.05 6.68 23.12
CA THR A 429 -2.62 6.22 24.38
C THR A 429 -1.89 6.81 25.60
N GLY A 430 -2.56 6.83 26.76
CA GLY A 430 -1.97 7.28 28.01
C GLY A 430 -1.43 8.71 27.97
N ASP A 431 -0.16 8.88 28.30
CA ASP A 431 0.50 10.19 28.34
C ASP A 431 0.98 10.68 26.98
N GLU A 432 0.93 9.85 25.94
CA GLU A 432 1.32 10.24 24.58
C GLU A 432 0.46 11.37 24.03
N VAL A 433 -0.79 11.49 24.47
CA VAL A 433 -1.71 12.56 24.05
C VAL A 433 -1.21 13.97 24.43
N PHE A 434 -0.24 14.06 25.35
CA PHE A 434 0.40 15.31 25.80
C PHE A 434 1.77 15.58 25.17
N LYS A 435 2.24 14.72 24.25
CA LYS A 435 3.44 15.02 23.44
C LYS A 435 3.19 16.24 22.57
N TYR A 436 4.23 17.05 22.36
CA TYR A 436 4.17 18.18 21.44
C TYR A 436 4.23 17.69 19.98
N ILE A 437 3.53 18.38 19.10
CA ILE A 437 3.48 18.05 17.66
C ILE A 437 4.86 18.12 17.03
N ARG A 438 5.73 19.05 17.47
CA ARG A 438 7.12 19.16 17.00
C ARG A 438 7.96 17.91 17.28
N ASP A 439 7.64 17.17 18.34
CA ASP A 439 8.40 16.00 18.78
C ASP A 439 7.94 14.70 18.08
N LEU A 440 6.89 14.80 17.24
CA LEU A 440 6.34 13.66 16.51
C LEU A 440 7.14 13.36 15.24
N SER A 441 7.24 12.07 14.91
CA SER A 441 7.67 11.60 13.59
C SER A 441 6.68 12.00 12.49
N GLY A 442 7.11 11.95 11.21
CA GLY A 442 6.24 12.24 10.07
C GLY A 442 4.97 11.38 10.05
N GLY A 443 5.09 10.08 10.32
CA GLY A 443 3.94 9.18 10.40
C GLY A 443 3.00 9.47 11.57
N GLU A 444 3.52 9.89 12.72
CA GLU A 444 2.70 10.30 13.87
C GLU A 444 1.94 11.60 13.56
N ARG A 445 2.58 12.59 12.94
CA ARG A 445 1.91 13.82 12.47
C ARG A 445 0.79 13.49 11.48
N GLY A 446 1.03 12.59 10.54
CA GLY A 446 0.01 12.09 9.60
C GLY A 446 -1.20 11.52 10.32
N ARG A 447 -1.01 10.69 11.34
CA ARG A 447 -2.10 10.12 12.15
C ARG A 447 -2.90 11.20 12.91
N VAL A 448 -2.23 12.20 13.49
CA VAL A 448 -2.92 13.33 14.16
C VAL A 448 -3.72 14.15 13.17
N SER A 449 -3.14 14.44 12.00
CA SER A 449 -3.82 15.19 10.93
C SER A 449 -5.06 14.44 10.43
N LEU A 450 -4.96 13.12 10.26
CA LEU A 450 -6.10 12.26 9.94
C LEU A 450 -7.16 12.25 11.05
N ALA A 451 -6.74 12.12 12.31
CA ALA A 451 -7.66 12.20 13.45
C ALA A 451 -8.42 13.54 13.48
N LYS A 452 -7.72 14.65 13.24
CA LYS A 452 -8.31 15.99 13.13
C LYS A 452 -9.29 16.06 11.97
N LEU A 453 -8.94 15.56 10.78
CA LEU A 453 -9.83 15.54 9.62
C LEU A 453 -11.09 14.72 9.89
N MET A 454 -10.93 13.55 10.51
CA MET A 454 -12.04 12.65 10.82
C MET A 454 -13.05 13.22 11.82
N LEU A 455 -12.63 14.14 12.67
CA LEU A 455 -13.53 14.89 13.58
C LEU A 455 -14.23 16.06 12.88
N SER A 456 -13.83 16.41 11.67
CA SER A 456 -14.45 17.48 10.91
C SER A 456 -15.90 17.12 10.53
N ASN A 457 -16.73 18.14 10.36
CA ASN A 457 -18.11 17.98 9.89
C ASN A 457 -18.20 17.82 8.36
N ALA A 458 -17.07 17.56 7.69
CA ALA A 458 -17.01 17.42 6.26
C ALA A 458 -17.84 16.21 5.80
N ASN A 459 -18.52 16.35 4.67
CA ASN A 459 -19.24 15.28 3.99
C ASN A 459 -18.61 14.90 2.65
N PHE A 460 -17.55 15.61 2.26
CA PHE A 460 -16.70 15.31 1.12
C PHE A 460 -15.24 15.40 1.54
N LEU A 461 -14.54 14.26 1.63
CA LEU A 461 -13.14 14.18 1.98
C LEU A 461 -12.28 14.14 0.71
N ILE A 462 -11.26 14.99 0.67
CA ILE A 462 -10.25 15.00 -0.38
C ILE A 462 -8.91 14.68 0.29
N LEU A 463 -8.26 13.57 -0.14
CA LEU A 463 -7.04 13.08 0.50
C LEU A 463 -5.91 12.99 -0.53
N ASP A 464 -4.78 13.65 -0.26
CA ASP A 464 -3.58 13.59 -1.11
C ASP A 464 -2.54 12.68 -0.45
N GLU A 465 -2.33 11.49 -1.02
CA GLU A 465 -1.41 10.44 -0.55
C GLU A 465 -1.51 10.15 0.96
N PRO A 466 -2.72 9.81 1.48
CA PRO A 466 -2.93 9.66 2.92
C PRO A 466 -2.22 8.45 3.53
N THR A 467 -1.73 7.53 2.71
CA THR A 467 -1.02 6.32 3.14
C THR A 467 0.48 6.50 3.26
N ASN A 468 1.04 7.62 2.77
CA ASN A 468 2.47 7.88 2.84
C ASN A 468 2.95 7.99 4.29
N HIS A 469 4.09 7.38 4.58
CA HIS A 469 4.71 7.34 5.91
C HIS A 469 3.89 6.65 7.01
N LEU A 470 2.72 6.07 6.69
CA LEU A 470 1.95 5.27 7.63
C LEU A 470 2.48 3.83 7.67
N ASP A 471 2.60 3.28 8.87
CA ASP A 471 2.84 1.85 9.05
C ASP A 471 1.59 1.03 8.70
N ILE A 472 1.76 -0.28 8.58
CA ILE A 472 0.69 -1.20 8.17
C ILE A 472 -0.53 -1.09 9.08
N VAL A 473 -0.31 -0.96 10.40
CA VAL A 473 -1.40 -0.85 11.39
C VAL A 473 -2.18 0.46 11.21
N SER A 474 -1.46 1.57 11.00
CA SER A 474 -2.08 2.88 10.75
C SER A 474 -2.87 2.91 9.43
N LYS A 475 -2.38 2.22 8.39
CA LYS A 475 -3.11 2.04 7.14
C LYS A 475 -4.40 1.25 7.33
N GLU A 476 -4.39 0.17 8.12
CA GLU A 476 -5.60 -0.61 8.46
C GLU A 476 -6.65 0.24 9.19
N ILE A 477 -6.21 1.09 10.12
CA ILE A 477 -7.11 2.01 10.83
C ILE A 477 -7.77 2.98 9.84
N LEU A 478 -6.97 3.56 8.91
CA LEU A 478 -7.48 4.47 7.89
C LEU A 478 -8.45 3.77 6.93
N GLU A 479 -8.13 2.57 6.46
CA GLU A 479 -8.98 1.74 5.61
C GLU A 479 -10.34 1.48 6.27
N ASN A 480 -10.32 1.04 7.52
CA ASN A 480 -11.54 0.79 8.30
C ASN A 480 -12.35 2.08 8.52
N ALA A 481 -11.68 3.19 8.81
CA ALA A 481 -12.33 4.49 8.99
C ALA A 481 -13.04 4.95 7.72
N LEU A 482 -12.38 4.87 6.56
CA LEU A 482 -12.95 5.25 5.26
C LEU A 482 -14.06 4.31 4.79
N ASN A 483 -13.95 3.00 5.07
CA ASN A 483 -14.99 2.03 4.73
C ASN A 483 -16.27 2.24 5.54
N ASN A 484 -16.15 2.72 6.78
CA ASN A 484 -17.29 3.04 7.65
C ASN A 484 -17.79 4.48 7.45
N TYR A 485 -17.09 5.31 6.70
CA TYR A 485 -17.50 6.69 6.43
C TYR A 485 -18.66 6.73 5.44
N THR A 486 -19.77 7.40 5.83
CA THR A 486 -20.99 7.48 5.04
C THR A 486 -21.01 8.64 4.04
N GLY A 487 -20.00 9.51 4.05
CA GLY A 487 -19.82 10.61 3.11
C GLY A 487 -19.14 10.17 1.81
N THR A 488 -18.69 11.14 1.04
CA THR A 488 -18.00 10.95 -0.25
C THR A 488 -16.50 11.13 -0.06
N VAL A 489 -15.69 10.33 -0.73
CA VAL A 489 -14.23 10.41 -0.63
C VAL A 489 -13.62 10.49 -2.03
N PHE A 490 -12.71 11.44 -2.23
CA PHE A 490 -11.88 11.55 -3.42
C PHE A 490 -10.41 11.59 -3.01
N TYR A 491 -9.59 10.68 -3.49
CA TYR A 491 -8.22 10.59 -3.01
C TYR A 491 -7.22 10.18 -4.09
N VAL A 492 -5.98 10.61 -3.90
CA VAL A 492 -4.82 10.14 -4.64
C VAL A 492 -4.06 9.15 -3.76
N SER A 493 -3.70 8.00 -4.27
CA SER A 493 -2.80 7.05 -3.59
C SER A 493 -2.07 6.17 -4.59
N HIS A 494 -0.86 5.75 -4.22
CA HIS A 494 -0.08 4.73 -4.90
C HIS A 494 -0.12 3.37 -4.20
N ASP A 495 -0.83 3.29 -3.07
CA ASP A 495 -1.00 2.06 -2.30
C ASP A 495 -2.12 1.20 -2.92
N ARG A 496 -1.71 0.17 -3.64
CA ARG A 496 -2.63 -0.73 -4.37
C ARG A 496 -3.60 -1.48 -3.45
N TYR A 497 -3.12 -1.90 -2.28
CA TYR A 497 -3.95 -2.59 -1.29
C TYR A 497 -5.02 -1.65 -0.73
N PHE A 498 -4.62 -0.43 -0.37
CA PHE A 498 -5.53 0.61 0.09
C PHE A 498 -6.60 0.94 -0.94
N ILE A 499 -6.22 1.12 -2.21
CA ILE A 499 -7.17 1.37 -3.30
C ILE A 499 -8.11 0.18 -3.47
N ASN A 500 -7.59 -1.05 -3.45
CA ASN A 500 -8.40 -2.26 -3.63
C ASN A 500 -9.46 -2.42 -2.54
N THR A 501 -9.11 -2.06 -1.30
CA THR A 501 -9.99 -2.21 -0.13
C THR A 501 -11.02 -1.08 -0.01
N THR A 502 -10.68 0.14 -0.46
CA THR A 502 -11.50 1.33 -0.20
C THR A 502 -12.21 1.89 -1.43
N ALA A 503 -11.64 1.78 -2.63
CA ALA A 503 -12.22 2.37 -3.84
C ALA A 503 -13.48 1.64 -4.31
N THR A 504 -14.51 2.41 -4.68
CA THR A 504 -15.67 1.94 -5.43
C THR A 504 -15.54 2.27 -6.92
N ARG A 505 -14.65 3.21 -7.25
CA ARG A 505 -14.40 3.68 -8.61
C ARG A 505 -12.98 4.23 -8.71
N ILE A 506 -12.34 4.01 -9.85
CA ILE A 506 -10.99 4.51 -10.14
C ILE A 506 -11.06 5.45 -11.34
N ILE A 507 -10.37 6.57 -11.25
CA ILE A 507 -10.11 7.50 -12.35
C ILE A 507 -8.61 7.46 -12.63
N GLU A 508 -8.20 7.04 -13.82
CA GLU A 508 -6.80 7.06 -14.25
C GLU A 508 -6.52 8.32 -15.06
N LEU A 509 -5.51 9.09 -14.63
CA LEU A 509 -5.01 10.23 -15.38
C LEU A 509 -3.81 9.79 -16.23
N THR A 510 -4.00 9.67 -17.53
CA THR A 510 -2.99 9.20 -18.48
C THR A 510 -3.12 9.92 -19.82
N GLY A 511 -1.99 10.19 -20.49
CA GLY A 511 -2.00 10.88 -21.80
C GLY A 511 -2.73 12.21 -21.80
N HIS A 512 -2.67 12.98 -20.70
CA HIS A 512 -3.35 14.26 -20.50
C HIS A 512 -4.89 14.20 -20.43
N THR A 513 -5.47 13.00 -20.36
CA THR A 513 -6.90 12.74 -20.27
C THR A 513 -7.21 11.77 -19.12
N ILE A 514 -8.50 11.51 -18.88
CA ILE A 514 -8.94 10.60 -17.83
C ILE A 514 -9.66 9.38 -18.40
N VAL A 515 -9.48 8.25 -17.74
CA VAL A 515 -10.20 6.99 -17.99
C VAL A 515 -10.92 6.55 -16.72
N ASN A 516 -12.19 6.19 -16.83
CA ASN A 516 -13.01 5.77 -15.69
C ASN A 516 -13.15 4.26 -15.62
N TYR A 517 -12.93 3.69 -14.43
CA TYR A 517 -13.12 2.28 -14.13
C TYR A 517 -14.10 2.15 -12.96
N ILE A 518 -15.24 1.48 -13.17
CA ILE A 518 -16.27 1.30 -12.15
C ILE A 518 -15.97 0.01 -11.39
N GLY A 519 -15.15 0.11 -10.36
CA GLY A 519 -14.70 -1.02 -9.54
C GLY A 519 -13.48 -0.68 -8.71
N ASN A 520 -12.90 -1.72 -8.09
CA ASN A 520 -11.69 -1.66 -7.28
C ASN A 520 -10.41 -1.80 -8.13
N TYR A 521 -9.26 -1.96 -7.47
CA TYR A 521 -7.96 -2.07 -8.13
C TYR A 521 -7.82 -3.35 -8.98
N ASP A 522 -8.40 -4.48 -8.55
CA ASP A 522 -8.37 -5.73 -9.32
C ASP A 522 -9.13 -5.56 -10.65
N TYR A 523 -10.30 -4.93 -10.61
CA TYR A 523 -11.05 -4.59 -11.82
C TYR A 523 -10.27 -3.63 -12.75
N TYR A 524 -9.56 -2.66 -12.19
CA TYR A 524 -8.71 -1.76 -12.98
C TYR A 524 -7.63 -2.54 -13.73
N ILE A 525 -6.90 -3.44 -13.05
CA ILE A 525 -5.84 -4.24 -13.69
C ILE A 525 -6.41 -5.10 -14.83
N GLU A 526 -7.57 -5.73 -14.61
CA GLU A 526 -8.22 -6.57 -15.64
C GLU A 526 -8.61 -5.77 -16.89
N LYS A 527 -9.04 -4.52 -16.72
CA LYS A 527 -9.59 -3.70 -17.82
C LYS A 527 -8.61 -2.66 -18.38
N LYS A 528 -7.48 -2.40 -17.74
CA LYS A 528 -6.49 -1.38 -18.14
C LYS A 528 -6.08 -1.54 -19.60
N ASP A 529 -5.70 -2.75 -20.00
CA ASP A 529 -5.19 -3.03 -21.37
C ASP A 529 -6.24 -2.83 -22.47
N ILE A 530 -7.52 -2.81 -22.11
CA ILE A 530 -8.63 -2.64 -23.05
C ILE A 530 -9.10 -1.17 -23.09
N LEU A 531 -9.33 -0.57 -21.92
CA LEU A 531 -9.97 0.75 -21.82
C LEU A 531 -8.99 1.91 -22.01
N THR A 532 -7.77 1.81 -21.50
CA THR A 532 -6.77 2.89 -21.63
C THR A 532 -6.39 3.16 -23.10
N PRO A 533 -6.02 2.16 -23.93
CA PRO A 533 -5.70 2.42 -25.33
C PRO A 533 -6.88 2.99 -26.12
N LYS A 534 -8.10 2.55 -25.85
CA LYS A 534 -9.32 3.07 -26.49
C LYS A 534 -9.53 4.54 -26.17
N ALA A 535 -9.45 4.92 -24.88
CA ALA A 535 -9.62 6.30 -24.46
C ALA A 535 -8.53 7.24 -25.03
N LEU A 536 -7.28 6.78 -25.11
CA LEU A 536 -6.19 7.54 -25.73
C LEU A 536 -6.41 7.75 -27.23
N THR A 537 -6.95 6.74 -27.93
CA THR A 537 -7.29 6.85 -29.36
C THR A 537 -8.43 7.84 -29.58
N ASP A 538 -9.47 7.79 -28.75
CA ASP A 538 -10.62 8.69 -28.81
C ASP A 538 -10.21 10.15 -28.50
N ALA A 539 -9.36 10.37 -27.51
CA ALA A 539 -8.82 11.69 -27.18
C ALA A 539 -7.95 12.27 -28.31
N THR A 540 -7.10 11.45 -28.94
CA THR A 540 -6.27 11.87 -30.06
C THR A 540 -7.12 12.24 -31.27
N ALA A 541 -8.20 11.51 -31.54
CA ALA A 541 -9.17 11.83 -32.61
C ALA A 541 -9.88 13.16 -32.32
N ALA A 542 -10.32 13.41 -31.11
CA ALA A 542 -10.96 14.66 -30.70
C ALA A 542 -10.04 15.89 -30.83
N ILE A 543 -8.75 15.76 -30.51
CA ILE A 543 -7.76 16.83 -30.69
C ILE A 543 -7.54 17.11 -32.17
N ASN A 544 -7.45 16.09 -33.02
CA ASN A 544 -7.31 16.24 -34.48
C ASN A 544 -8.54 16.89 -35.12
N ASP A 545 -9.75 16.56 -34.67
CA ASP A 545 -10.99 17.19 -35.14
C ASP A 545 -11.08 18.66 -34.66
N SER A 546 -10.62 18.99 -33.46
CA SER A 546 -10.58 20.38 -32.98
C SER A 546 -9.56 21.24 -33.72
N MET A 547 -8.42 20.67 -34.16
CA MET A 547 -7.46 21.35 -35.04
C MET A 547 -7.96 21.49 -36.49
N ALA A 548 -8.75 20.55 -36.96
CA ALA A 548 -9.38 20.61 -38.30
C ALA A 548 -10.55 21.59 -38.38
N SER A 549 -11.27 21.82 -37.26
CA SER A 549 -12.45 22.70 -37.22
C SER A 549 -12.14 24.19 -37.10
N SER A 550 -10.86 24.59 -36.92
CA SER A 550 -10.44 26.01 -36.92
C SER A 550 -10.28 26.59 -38.35
N ALA A 551 -10.55 25.83 -39.41
CA ALA A 551 -10.50 26.29 -40.78
C ALA A 551 -11.77 25.84 -41.53
N CYS A 552 -12.93 26.35 -41.23
CA CYS A 552 -14.03 26.72 -42.12
C CYS A 552 -15.38 26.79 -41.38
N GLN A 553 -15.92 27.97 -41.28
CA GLN A 553 -17.33 28.18 -40.95
C GLN A 553 -18.18 28.05 -42.22
N THR A 554 -19.14 27.13 -42.22
CA THR A 554 -20.50 27.35 -42.74
C THR A 554 -21.43 26.23 -42.31
N PRO A 555 -22.68 26.51 -41.93
CA PRO A 555 -23.58 25.51 -41.38
C PRO A 555 -24.38 24.81 -42.47
N SER A 556 -24.41 23.49 -42.48
CA SER A 556 -25.45 22.76 -43.21
C SER A 556 -26.05 21.66 -42.34
N SER A 557 -27.35 21.77 -42.18
CA SER A 557 -28.27 20.85 -41.57
C SER A 557 -28.14 19.41 -42.09
N ALA A 558 -28.04 18.43 -41.16
CA ALA A 558 -28.38 17.05 -41.46
C ALA A 558 -29.22 16.48 -40.32
N GLN A 559 -30.50 16.33 -40.59
CA GLN A 559 -31.44 15.51 -39.85
C GLN A 559 -31.25 14.03 -40.20
N GLY A 560 -31.33 13.16 -39.21
CA GLY A 560 -31.92 11.84 -39.35
C GLY A 560 -31.02 10.63 -39.39
N SER A 561 -30.72 10.04 -38.20
CA SER A 561 -30.55 8.58 -38.05
C SER A 561 -30.64 8.07 -36.59
N SER A 562 -31.04 8.86 -35.62
CA SER A 562 -30.90 8.52 -34.17
C SER A 562 -32.06 7.72 -33.55
N LYS A 563 -33.13 7.37 -34.30
CA LYS A 563 -34.29 6.70 -33.68
C LYS A 563 -34.23 5.17 -33.70
N ALA A 564 -33.57 4.58 -34.70
CA ALA A 564 -33.41 3.11 -34.78
C ALA A 564 -32.30 2.59 -33.89
N GLU A 565 -31.17 3.28 -33.83
CA GLU A 565 -30.05 2.96 -32.94
C GLU A 565 -30.43 3.13 -31.44
N TRP A 566 -31.21 4.18 -31.11
CA TRP A 566 -31.70 4.39 -29.74
C TRP A 566 -32.72 3.32 -29.29
N GLN A 567 -33.54 2.79 -30.20
CA GLN A 567 -34.45 1.68 -29.90
C GLN A 567 -33.68 0.35 -29.70
N GLN A 568 -32.68 0.04 -30.52
CA GLN A 568 -31.84 -1.15 -30.35
C GLN A 568 -31.04 -1.10 -29.03
N SER A 569 -30.40 0.03 -28.70
CA SER A 569 -29.67 0.17 -27.45
C SER A 569 -30.57 0.08 -26.19
N LYS A 570 -31.83 0.50 -26.29
CA LYS A 570 -32.80 0.39 -25.21
C LYS A 570 -33.34 -1.03 -25.01
N GLU A 571 -33.49 -1.79 -26.09
CA GLU A 571 -33.88 -3.21 -26.06
C GLU A 571 -32.72 -4.07 -25.52
N GLU A 572 -31.48 -3.81 -25.94
CA GLU A 572 -30.27 -4.46 -25.39
C GLU A 572 -30.06 -4.15 -23.90
N ALA A 573 -30.23 -2.89 -23.49
CA ALA A 573 -30.13 -2.51 -22.08
C ALA A 573 -31.25 -3.16 -21.23
N ALA A 574 -32.46 -3.30 -21.78
CA ALA A 574 -33.55 -3.98 -21.09
C ALA A 574 -33.30 -5.50 -20.95
N ARG A 575 -32.69 -6.13 -21.97
CA ARG A 575 -32.32 -7.54 -21.97
C ARG A 575 -31.19 -7.82 -20.99
N LEU A 576 -30.14 -6.99 -20.96
CA LEU A 576 -29.04 -7.04 -19.99
C LEU A 576 -29.54 -6.87 -18.55
N LYS A 577 -30.48 -5.94 -18.32
CA LYS A 577 -31.07 -5.74 -17.00
C LYS A 577 -31.89 -6.96 -16.55
N LYS A 578 -32.55 -7.66 -17.48
CA LYS A 578 -33.32 -8.87 -17.19
C LYS A 578 -32.40 -10.04 -16.81
N LEU A 579 -31.30 -10.23 -17.57
CA LEU A 579 -30.29 -11.24 -17.29
C LEU A 579 -29.59 -11.00 -15.93
N LYS A 580 -29.20 -9.75 -15.63
CA LYS A 580 -28.64 -9.40 -14.31
C LYS A 580 -29.59 -9.66 -13.15
N ASN A 581 -30.88 -9.41 -13.34
CA ASN A 581 -31.88 -9.72 -12.30
C ASN A 581 -32.13 -11.22 -12.14
N GLU A 582 -32.02 -12.01 -13.20
CA GLU A 582 -32.11 -13.47 -13.13
C GLU A 582 -30.87 -14.06 -12.46
N LEU A 583 -29.67 -13.57 -12.81
CA LEU A 583 -28.43 -13.97 -12.15
C LEU A 583 -28.51 -13.73 -10.65
N LYS A 584 -28.86 -12.52 -10.22
CA LYS A 584 -29.02 -12.18 -8.79
C LYS A 584 -30.03 -13.06 -8.07
N ARG A 585 -31.15 -13.39 -8.71
CA ARG A 585 -32.15 -14.32 -8.13
C ARG A 585 -31.63 -15.73 -8.00
N THR A 586 -30.74 -16.17 -8.88
CA THR A 586 -30.10 -17.48 -8.79
C THR A 586 -29.06 -17.49 -7.67
N GLU A 587 -28.28 -16.43 -7.52
CA GLU A 587 -27.34 -16.24 -6.39
C GLU A 587 -28.06 -16.20 -5.03
N ASP A 588 -29.16 -15.46 -4.91
CA ASP A 588 -29.97 -15.44 -3.69
C ASP A 588 -30.52 -16.84 -3.34
N LYS A 589 -30.87 -17.66 -4.33
CA LYS A 589 -31.34 -19.04 -4.10
C LYS A 589 -30.20 -19.98 -3.70
N ILE A 590 -29.02 -19.85 -4.33
CA ILE A 590 -27.82 -20.60 -3.95
C ILE A 590 -27.51 -20.37 -2.48
N SER A 591 -27.44 -19.09 -2.07
CA SER A 591 -27.16 -18.72 -0.67
C SER A 591 -28.19 -19.30 0.31
N GLN A 592 -29.50 -19.26 -0.01
CA GLN A 592 -30.54 -19.85 0.84
C GLN A 592 -30.42 -21.37 0.94
N THR A 593 -30.06 -22.03 -0.16
CA THR A 593 -29.89 -23.48 -0.18
C THR A 593 -28.68 -23.92 0.62
N GLU A 594 -27.56 -23.18 0.51
CA GLU A 594 -26.34 -23.40 1.30
C GLU A 594 -26.58 -23.17 2.80
N GLU A 595 -27.29 -22.09 3.18
CA GLU A 595 -27.67 -21.84 4.58
C GLU A 595 -28.51 -22.99 5.15
N ARG A 596 -29.44 -23.53 4.35
CA ARG A 596 -30.29 -24.66 4.80
C ARG A 596 -29.48 -25.95 4.95
N ILE A 597 -28.54 -26.23 4.02
CA ILE A 597 -27.64 -27.40 4.12
C ILE A 597 -26.77 -27.25 5.38
N SER A 598 -26.23 -26.08 5.64
CA SER A 598 -25.43 -25.78 6.84
C SER A 598 -26.25 -26.00 8.14
N ALA A 599 -27.51 -25.57 8.15
CA ALA A 599 -28.41 -25.79 9.29
C ALA A 599 -28.69 -27.29 9.52
N ILE A 600 -28.86 -28.06 8.45
CA ILE A 600 -29.03 -29.52 8.55
C ILE A 600 -27.74 -30.18 9.08
N ASP A 601 -26.56 -29.73 8.63
CA ASP A 601 -25.27 -30.24 9.11
C ASP A 601 -25.04 -29.87 10.60
N GLU A 602 -25.55 -28.73 11.09
CA GLU A 602 -25.58 -28.40 12.52
C GLU A 602 -26.57 -29.30 13.30
N GLU A 603 -27.75 -29.59 12.73
CA GLU A 603 -28.73 -30.48 13.31
C GLU A 603 -28.19 -31.93 13.45
N TYR A 604 -27.34 -32.39 12.52
CA TYR A 604 -26.65 -33.68 12.63
C TYR A 604 -25.73 -33.79 13.85
N ASN A 605 -25.13 -32.68 14.27
CA ASN A 605 -24.22 -32.63 15.41
C ASN A 605 -24.95 -32.54 16.77
N ASN A 606 -26.28 -32.50 16.77
CA ASN A 606 -27.08 -32.41 18.00
C ASN A 606 -27.22 -33.80 18.63
N PRO A 607 -26.76 -34.03 19.88
CA PRO A 607 -26.84 -35.34 20.55
C PRO A 607 -28.25 -35.90 20.70
N ASP A 608 -29.26 -35.03 20.78
CA ASP A 608 -30.67 -35.45 20.94
C ASP A 608 -31.27 -36.02 19.65
N ILE A 609 -30.76 -35.60 18.49
CA ILE A 609 -31.21 -36.08 17.17
C ILE A 609 -30.42 -37.33 16.74
N ALA A 610 -29.17 -37.45 17.19
CA ALA A 610 -28.32 -38.63 16.88
C ALA A 610 -28.87 -39.96 17.38
N SER A 611 -29.83 -39.96 18.29
CA SER A 611 -30.53 -41.16 18.80
C SER A 611 -31.82 -41.49 18.05
N ASP A 612 -32.33 -40.61 17.18
CA ASP A 612 -33.60 -40.79 16.44
C ASP A 612 -33.32 -41.14 14.97
N THR A 613 -33.30 -42.43 14.66
CA THR A 613 -33.03 -42.95 13.31
C THR A 613 -34.03 -42.48 12.25
N ALA A 614 -35.29 -42.20 12.63
CA ALA A 614 -36.29 -41.72 11.68
C ALA A 614 -36.01 -40.28 11.22
N LYS A 615 -35.67 -39.41 12.17
CA LYS A 615 -35.24 -38.01 11.87
C LYS A 615 -33.94 -37.93 11.09
N LEU A 616 -32.98 -38.81 11.38
CA LEU A 616 -31.72 -38.86 10.63
C LEU A 616 -31.94 -39.21 9.17
N VAL A 617 -32.85 -40.15 8.86
CA VAL A 617 -33.21 -40.51 7.48
C VAL A 617 -33.92 -39.35 6.77
N GLU A 618 -34.80 -38.64 7.47
CA GLU A 618 -35.52 -37.49 6.92
C GLU A 618 -34.57 -36.34 6.58
N LEU A 619 -33.67 -35.98 7.49
CA LEU A 619 -32.61 -34.96 7.28
C LEU A 619 -31.64 -35.37 6.16
N HIS A 620 -31.30 -36.67 6.06
CA HIS A 620 -30.44 -37.16 4.99
C HIS A 620 -31.10 -37.00 3.61
N ASN A 621 -32.37 -37.34 3.50
CA ASN A 621 -33.13 -37.20 2.25
C ASN A 621 -33.29 -35.71 1.87
N GLU A 622 -33.59 -34.84 2.86
CA GLU A 622 -33.66 -33.39 2.65
C GLU A 622 -32.31 -32.82 2.18
N ARG A 623 -31.21 -33.20 2.83
CA ARG A 623 -29.85 -32.78 2.46
C ARG A 623 -29.47 -33.22 1.05
N THR A 624 -29.81 -34.48 0.68
CA THR A 624 -29.52 -35.01 -0.66
C THR A 624 -30.30 -34.23 -1.74
N SER A 625 -31.58 -33.99 -1.51
CA SER A 625 -32.42 -33.21 -2.43
C SER A 625 -31.97 -31.77 -2.57
N LEU A 626 -31.51 -31.13 -1.47
CA LEU A 626 -30.97 -29.78 -1.51
C LEU A 626 -29.60 -29.72 -2.22
N SER A 627 -28.77 -30.76 -2.10
CA SER A 627 -27.50 -30.87 -2.82
C SER A 627 -27.71 -31.00 -4.33
N GLU A 628 -28.67 -31.82 -4.77
CA GLU A 628 -29.04 -31.92 -6.20
C GLU A 628 -29.58 -30.59 -6.74
N MET A 629 -30.41 -29.89 -5.96
CA MET A 629 -30.94 -28.58 -6.33
C MET A 629 -29.81 -27.52 -6.40
N LEU A 630 -28.83 -27.63 -5.54
CA LEU A 630 -27.66 -26.71 -5.52
C LEU A 630 -26.81 -26.87 -6.79
N ASP A 631 -26.59 -28.11 -7.22
CA ASP A 631 -25.88 -28.44 -8.45
C ASP A 631 -26.60 -27.87 -9.69
N GLU A 632 -27.94 -28.03 -9.77
CA GLU A 632 -28.75 -27.42 -10.84
C GLU A 632 -28.71 -25.88 -10.83
N LEU A 633 -28.67 -25.27 -9.65
CA LEU A 633 -28.56 -23.81 -9.50
C LEU A 633 -27.20 -23.29 -9.92
N TYR A 634 -26.11 -24.03 -9.67
CA TYR A 634 -24.77 -23.67 -10.13
C TYR A 634 -24.63 -23.80 -11.64
N GLU A 635 -25.15 -24.86 -12.27
CA GLU A 635 -25.19 -24.98 -13.73
C GLU A 635 -25.93 -23.80 -14.36
N LYS A 636 -27.09 -23.44 -13.82
CA LYS A 636 -27.85 -22.29 -14.30
C LYS A 636 -27.17 -20.96 -14.07
N TRP A 637 -26.44 -20.82 -12.98
CA TRP A 637 -25.64 -19.62 -12.69
C TRP A 637 -24.48 -19.49 -13.69
N GLU A 638 -23.85 -20.60 -14.04
CA GLU A 638 -22.77 -20.66 -15.03
C GLU A 638 -23.27 -20.27 -16.42
N GLU A 639 -24.39 -20.82 -16.89
CA GLU A 639 -25.03 -20.45 -18.16
C GLU A 639 -25.38 -18.95 -18.23
N LEU A 640 -26.00 -18.40 -17.17
CA LEU A 640 -26.37 -16.98 -17.12
C LEU A 640 -25.13 -16.08 -17.04
N SER A 641 -24.06 -16.53 -16.40
CA SER A 641 -22.79 -15.84 -16.29
C SER A 641 -22.05 -15.79 -17.62
N GLU A 642 -22.00 -16.90 -18.36
CA GLU A 642 -21.43 -16.96 -19.71
C GLU A 642 -22.24 -16.10 -20.71
N GLU A 643 -23.58 -16.11 -20.64
CA GLU A 643 -24.44 -15.26 -21.50
C GLU A 643 -24.25 -13.76 -21.22
N LEU A 644 -23.74 -13.41 -20.01
CA LEU A 644 -23.43 -12.03 -19.62
C LEU A 644 -22.01 -11.60 -20.04
N ILE A 645 -21.07 -12.56 -20.18
CA ILE A 645 -19.69 -12.33 -20.61
C ILE A 645 -19.58 -12.19 -22.13
N ASP A 646 -20.39 -12.95 -22.88
CA ASP A 646 -20.39 -12.95 -24.35
C ASP A 646 -21.08 -11.72 -24.98
N LYS A 647 -21.54 -10.77 -24.17
CA LYS A 647 -22.23 -9.53 -24.59
C LYS A 647 -21.69 -8.29 -23.90
#